data_49a13b85d33aabdc3a65aaac6814216d
#
_entry.id   49a13b85d33aabdc3a65aaac6814216d
#
_cell.length_a   1.000
_cell.length_b   1.000
_cell.length_c   1.000
_cell.angle_alpha   90.00
_cell.angle_beta   90.00
_cell.angle_gamma   90.00
#
_symmetry.space_group_name_H-M   'P 1'
#
loop_
_entity.id
_entity.type
_entity.pdbx_description
1 polymer ?
#
loop_
_entity_poly.entity_id
_entity_poly.type
_entity_poly.pdbx_seq_one_letter_code
_entity_poly.pdbx_strand_id
1 'polypeptide(L)'
;MNNKQFNKSKLAVQLSLAIAMNAGMVSIAQAEEQQTAEKVEVIEVKGIRGSLIRSMDLKRSASGVMDAISAEEMGKFPDTNLAESLQRITGVSVSRANGEGSQITVRGFGPDFNLVTLNGRQMPGTGNTRSYNLENLAAEGVSALEVYKTGRADVPSGGLGALVNIVTAKPLQRPGQHFSATAKAIVDTSNEAGDDVTPEVSAVYSNTFADETFGFGFSFSHQQRDFQKQQANIQGWQANVDLPDLDPSKIIDGRAEDAEGNKVGNYFFPKDMNYGIEDLERERTNGQVTFQYAPTNGFVATLDYTASLAVTGSNTVGWGIWNEFGGNINAYELDANGTAVYADIGGNDASFTANRNTTEVEARSLGLNLDWQINDNWHVELDYHDSKNETDNGADKGLGSDGQIILGSDQLLTKIYDYRQGEVPHANVLWKNGTNELMASEIDSNFSQFIHSPGEATVEQLQLDTTWFNDSFDIGLVSVQFGAARTEQSTGGYEAWSGLRGGPGFNPSFKEIFPDSMFTRHETGDLLDQFAGGGSDLQPGYYYTYDFDEAIARQLAYLTEDVIGADYYSADAYFDGIDSQSRVDETTDSIYLQSKWEFEFSDYFMQINAGLRYEQTDVTSVVRQRVETQVNWDSPSEWIMQYAAGGDDNFLTQQGDYDILLPMIDVRFDLTEDLIARASWGKTMSRAPLSNLAGGRSLSGSPKPGARTGSRGNTNLLPFESTNLDFSLEYYYNEGSYASLGYFKKEVDNFIQTTITQTTIEGLYDIYNGPRYKQAIADIEARGEQATSDAIFAQMIANGHGNADGKIEPSSDDPLMVWNISQPQNTDSKSVDGFEVAVQHLFGETGFGLGVNATFVDGDVEFDSESLVQQAPLTGLSDSANFQAFYEKDGLSVKLTYAWRDAYLIGVGQAQGSADAPPQYAKSYGQWDVSVNYDIDEQFTVFFEGINLNNETEQGYGRYEEQFLFARQYGPRYSVGVRYTFE
;
A
#
# COMPACT_ATOMS: atom_id res chain seq x y z
N MET A 1 21.21 22.34 7.17
CA MET A 1 20.05 23.17 6.83
C MET A 1 20.32 23.89 5.51
N ASN A 2 20.17 23.21 4.41
CA ASN A 2 20.08 23.84 3.10
C ASN A 2 18.63 23.64 2.66
N ASN A 3 17.84 24.72 2.75
CA ASN A 3 16.53 24.80 2.12
C ASN A 3 16.73 24.51 0.61
N LYS A 4 16.58 23.25 0.21
CA LYS A 4 16.24 22.95 -1.17
C LYS A 4 14.86 23.56 -1.38
N GLN A 5 14.81 24.69 -2.05
CA GLN A 5 13.56 25.24 -2.56
C GLN A 5 12.96 24.18 -3.48
N PHE A 6 12.04 23.44 -2.93
CA PHE A 6 11.17 22.56 -3.70
C PHE A 6 10.63 23.37 -4.88
N ASN A 7 10.59 22.74 -6.02
CA ASN A 7 10.12 23.33 -7.26
C ASN A 7 8.59 23.49 -7.23
N LYS A 8 8.09 24.21 -6.21
CA LYS A 8 6.69 24.67 -6.10
C LYS A 8 6.22 25.37 -7.37
N SER A 9 7.16 25.60 -8.31
CA SER A 9 6.92 26.27 -9.58
C SER A 9 6.15 25.43 -10.59
N LYS A 10 6.24 24.10 -10.60
CA LYS A 10 5.58 23.29 -11.62
C LYS A 10 4.06 23.26 -11.44
N LEU A 11 3.57 22.89 -10.26
CA LEU A 11 2.13 22.89 -9.98
C LEU A 11 1.56 24.30 -9.93
N ALA A 12 2.28 25.27 -9.32
CA ALA A 12 1.89 26.66 -9.30
C ALA A 12 1.89 27.30 -10.70
N VAL A 13 2.79 26.90 -11.60
CA VAL A 13 2.80 27.36 -12.99
C VAL A 13 1.65 26.74 -13.80
N GLN A 14 1.33 25.47 -13.58
CA GLN A 14 0.19 24.82 -14.23
C GLN A 14 -1.15 25.39 -13.76
N LEU A 15 -1.31 25.62 -12.46
CA LEU A 15 -2.46 26.30 -11.88
C LEU A 15 -2.52 27.80 -12.25
N SER A 16 -1.38 28.48 -12.33
CA SER A 16 -1.31 29.90 -12.74
C SER A 16 -1.65 30.09 -14.21
N LEU A 17 -1.34 29.13 -15.12
CA LEU A 17 -1.78 29.18 -16.50
C LEU A 17 -3.30 29.04 -16.63
N ALA A 18 -3.92 28.17 -15.82
CA ALA A 18 -5.37 28.02 -15.77
C ALA A 18 -6.08 29.28 -15.26
N ILE A 19 -5.48 29.98 -14.26
CA ILE A 19 -6.00 31.24 -13.71
C ILE A 19 -5.77 32.41 -14.66
N ALA A 20 -4.65 32.47 -15.40
CA ALA A 20 -4.34 33.54 -16.32
C ALA A 20 -5.23 33.54 -17.58
N MET A 21 -5.77 32.39 -18.01
CA MET A 21 -6.73 32.33 -19.12
C MET A 21 -8.10 32.92 -18.75
N ASN A 22 -8.44 33.05 -17.46
CA ASN A 22 -9.72 33.56 -17.02
C ASN A 22 -9.77 35.08 -16.76
N ALA A 23 -8.62 35.73 -16.56
CA ALA A 23 -8.60 37.19 -16.30
C ALA A 23 -9.00 38.03 -17.53
N GLY A 24 -9.16 37.41 -18.70
CA GLY A 24 -9.55 38.08 -19.95
C GLY A 24 -11.05 38.08 -20.26
N MET A 25 -11.87 37.32 -19.53
CA MET A 25 -13.32 37.15 -19.90
C MET A 25 -14.33 37.82 -18.95
N VAL A 26 -13.87 38.54 -17.92
CA VAL A 26 -14.78 39.12 -16.90
C VAL A 26 -15.43 40.47 -17.28
N SER A 27 -15.32 40.93 -18.51
CA SER A 27 -15.78 42.26 -18.89
C SER A 27 -16.99 42.35 -19.82
N ILE A 28 -17.82 41.31 -19.94
CA ILE A 28 -19.08 41.43 -20.66
C ILE A 28 -20.20 40.66 -19.96
N ALA A 29 -21.01 41.30 -19.18
CA ALA A 29 -22.47 41.12 -19.09
C ALA A 29 -23.05 41.86 -17.89
N GLN A 30 -23.48 43.08 -18.08
CA GLN A 30 -24.57 43.67 -17.33
C GLN A 30 -25.73 43.89 -18.32
N ALA A 31 -26.80 43.16 -18.15
CA ALA A 31 -28.15 43.59 -18.64
C ALA A 31 -29.25 42.66 -18.10
N GLU A 32 -30.05 43.27 -17.28
CA GLU A 32 -31.52 43.26 -17.20
C GLU A 32 -32.28 42.04 -16.64
N GLU A 33 -32.97 42.37 -15.53
CA GLU A 33 -34.10 41.65 -14.95
C GLU A 33 -35.27 41.49 -15.88
N GLN A 34 -35.93 40.31 -15.92
CA GLN A 34 -37.39 40.23 -15.74
C GLN A 34 -37.95 38.80 -15.69
N GLN A 35 -38.81 38.65 -14.73
CA GLN A 35 -39.96 37.73 -14.58
C GLN A 35 -39.79 36.44 -13.76
N THR A 36 -40.34 36.56 -12.55
CA THR A 36 -40.61 35.54 -11.55
C THR A 36 -41.54 34.45 -12.08
N ALA A 37 -41.03 33.25 -12.33
CA ALA A 37 -41.77 32.04 -12.10
C ALA A 37 -41.62 31.71 -10.60
N GLU A 38 -42.69 31.34 -9.93
CA GLU A 38 -42.63 30.83 -8.55
C GLU A 38 -41.65 29.63 -8.56
N LYS A 39 -40.46 29.86 -8.01
CA LYS A 39 -39.55 28.77 -7.70
C LYS A 39 -40.26 27.93 -6.63
N VAL A 40 -40.57 26.68 -6.95
CA VAL A 40 -40.82 25.67 -5.92
C VAL A 40 -39.57 25.66 -5.08
N GLU A 41 -39.67 26.08 -3.83
CA GLU A 41 -38.57 26.04 -2.88
C GLU A 41 -38.27 24.55 -2.61
N VAL A 42 -37.28 23.99 -3.30
CA VAL A 42 -36.75 22.68 -2.98
C VAL A 42 -35.93 22.90 -1.72
N ILE A 43 -36.42 22.48 -0.59
CA ILE A 43 -35.69 22.50 0.68
C ILE A 43 -34.56 21.43 0.55
N GLU A 44 -33.38 21.87 0.16
CA GLU A 44 -32.20 21.01 0.14
C GLU A 44 -31.81 20.75 1.62
N VAL A 45 -31.91 19.51 2.05
CA VAL A 45 -31.43 19.10 3.37
C VAL A 45 -29.92 19.06 3.34
N LYS A 46 -29.27 19.98 4.05
CA LYS A 46 -27.78 20.11 4.16
C LYS A 46 -27.25 19.33 5.36
N GLY A 47 -25.92 19.23 5.46
CA GLY A 47 -25.22 18.62 6.59
C GLY A 47 -25.23 17.08 6.59
N ILE A 48 -25.00 16.48 7.76
CA ILE A 48 -24.91 15.04 7.96
C ILE A 48 -26.21 14.34 7.53
N ARG A 49 -27.35 14.86 7.96
CA ARG A 49 -28.68 14.29 7.58
C ARG A 49 -28.89 14.30 6.08
N GLY A 50 -28.57 15.41 5.43
CA GLY A 50 -28.69 15.53 3.98
C GLY A 50 -27.78 14.55 3.23
N SER A 51 -26.54 14.40 3.65
CA SER A 51 -25.61 13.41 3.12
C SER A 51 -26.14 11.98 3.25
N LEU A 52 -26.64 11.60 4.43
CA LEU A 52 -27.18 10.28 4.69
C LEU A 52 -28.44 9.95 3.87
N ILE A 53 -29.32 10.95 3.67
CA ILE A 53 -30.52 10.79 2.83
C ILE A 53 -30.10 10.58 1.37
N ARG A 54 -29.23 11.43 0.81
CA ARG A 54 -28.74 11.28 -0.56
C ARG A 54 -28.00 9.95 -0.76
N SER A 55 -27.17 9.52 0.18
CA SER A 55 -26.48 8.22 0.13
C SER A 55 -27.46 7.05 0.12
N MET A 56 -28.50 7.13 0.96
CA MET A 56 -29.57 6.13 0.98
C MET A 56 -30.36 6.10 -0.35
N ASP A 57 -30.63 7.26 -0.96
CA ASP A 57 -31.37 7.36 -2.22
C ASP A 57 -30.56 6.78 -3.38
N LEU A 58 -29.24 7.03 -3.41
CA LEU A 58 -28.32 6.41 -4.38
C LEU A 58 -28.36 4.88 -4.24
N LYS A 59 -28.24 4.35 -3.02
CA LYS A 59 -28.35 2.91 -2.74
C LYS A 59 -29.70 2.36 -3.19
N ARG A 60 -30.79 3.02 -2.80
CA ARG A 60 -32.18 2.59 -3.10
C ARG A 60 -32.46 2.56 -4.61
N SER A 61 -31.95 3.52 -5.37
CA SER A 61 -32.17 3.62 -6.82
C SER A 61 -31.29 2.70 -7.66
N ALA A 62 -30.20 2.17 -7.09
CA ALA A 62 -29.28 1.30 -7.80
C ALA A 62 -29.96 0.01 -8.28
N SER A 63 -29.50 -0.54 -9.40
CA SER A 63 -29.99 -1.80 -9.95
C SER A 63 -29.40 -3.03 -9.26
N GLY A 64 -28.07 -3.05 -9.05
CA GLY A 64 -27.34 -4.10 -8.34
C GLY A 64 -27.11 -3.72 -6.86
N VAL A 65 -26.17 -4.40 -6.22
CA VAL A 65 -25.75 -4.07 -4.85
C VAL A 65 -24.69 -2.99 -4.87
N MET A 66 -25.05 -1.81 -4.39
CA MET A 66 -24.22 -0.62 -4.33
C MET A 66 -24.41 0.09 -3.00
N ASP A 67 -23.37 0.73 -2.52
CA ASP A 67 -23.41 1.70 -1.43
C ASP A 67 -22.74 3.00 -1.87
N ALA A 68 -23.15 4.13 -1.28
CA ALA A 68 -22.57 5.42 -1.59
C ALA A 68 -22.40 6.29 -0.34
N ILE A 69 -21.49 7.26 -0.43
CA ILE A 69 -21.33 8.36 0.52
C ILE A 69 -21.39 9.66 -0.29
N SER A 70 -22.31 10.55 0.08
CA SER A 70 -22.47 11.85 -0.54
C SER A 70 -21.82 12.93 0.31
N ALA A 71 -21.26 13.96 -0.30
CA ALA A 71 -20.77 15.15 0.40
C ALA A 71 -21.87 15.78 1.27
N GLU A 72 -21.53 16.31 2.43
CA GLU A 72 -22.48 17.03 3.31
C GLU A 72 -22.87 18.36 2.68
N GLU A 73 -21.89 19.12 2.21
CA GLU A 73 -21.98 20.36 1.46
C GLU A 73 -20.83 20.49 0.47
N MET A 74 -20.84 21.48 -0.41
CA MET A 74 -19.72 21.75 -1.28
C MET A 74 -18.46 22.09 -0.45
N GLY A 75 -17.37 21.38 -0.71
CA GLY A 75 -16.12 21.51 0.05
C GLY A 75 -16.17 20.92 1.46
N LYS A 76 -17.23 20.17 1.79
CA LYS A 76 -17.38 19.46 3.05
C LYS A 76 -17.74 18.00 2.79
N PHE A 77 -16.73 17.17 2.66
CA PHE A 77 -16.91 15.74 2.71
C PHE A 77 -16.98 15.26 4.16
N PRO A 78 -17.65 14.14 4.46
CA PRO A 78 -17.80 13.66 5.84
C PRO A 78 -16.49 13.50 6.62
N ASP A 79 -15.39 13.21 5.94
CA ASP A 79 -14.05 13.09 6.51
C ASP A 79 -13.03 13.75 5.58
N THR A 80 -11.89 14.12 6.11
CA THR A 80 -10.81 14.76 5.35
C THR A 80 -10.02 13.78 4.48
N ASN A 81 -10.15 12.48 4.76
CA ASN A 81 -9.55 11.39 4.00
C ASN A 81 -10.63 10.52 3.39
N LEU A 82 -10.56 10.26 2.08
CA LEU A 82 -11.56 9.48 1.35
C LEU A 82 -11.61 8.00 1.78
N ALA A 83 -10.47 7.41 2.18
CA ALA A 83 -10.45 6.04 2.68
C ALA A 83 -11.21 5.91 4.00
N GLU A 84 -11.05 6.86 4.92
CA GLU A 84 -11.79 6.89 6.18
C GLU A 84 -13.30 7.02 5.95
N SER A 85 -13.70 7.82 4.96
CA SER A 85 -15.11 7.89 4.56
C SER A 85 -15.60 6.54 4.03
N LEU A 86 -14.85 5.89 3.13
CA LEU A 86 -15.21 4.59 2.56
C LEU A 86 -15.35 3.49 3.62
N GLN A 87 -14.63 3.59 4.73
CA GLN A 87 -14.74 2.63 5.84
C GLN A 87 -16.15 2.55 6.43
N ARG A 88 -16.98 3.59 6.28
CA ARG A 88 -18.38 3.60 6.74
C ARG A 88 -19.32 2.77 5.86
N ILE A 89 -18.85 2.38 4.69
CA ILE A 89 -19.60 1.51 3.78
C ILE A 89 -19.49 0.08 4.29
N THR A 90 -20.61 -0.63 4.35
CA THR A 90 -20.67 -2.04 4.71
C THR A 90 -19.75 -2.84 3.79
N GLY A 91 -18.99 -3.78 4.32
CA GLY A 91 -18.05 -4.60 3.53
C GLY A 91 -16.74 -3.92 3.17
N VAL A 92 -16.53 -2.65 3.52
CA VAL A 92 -15.29 -1.93 3.28
C VAL A 92 -14.48 -1.85 4.57
N SER A 93 -13.22 -2.22 4.51
CA SER A 93 -12.22 -1.99 5.54
C SER A 93 -11.02 -1.25 4.95
N VAL A 94 -10.29 -0.54 5.79
CA VAL A 94 -9.20 0.34 5.38
C VAL A 94 -7.87 -0.20 5.89
N SER A 95 -6.87 -0.19 5.02
CA SER A 95 -5.47 -0.36 5.41
C SER A 95 -4.88 1.02 5.67
N ARG A 96 -4.10 1.12 6.74
CA ARG A 96 -3.51 2.39 7.17
C ARG A 96 -2.04 2.46 6.80
N ALA A 97 -1.59 3.64 6.42
CA ALA A 97 -0.19 3.99 6.31
C ALA A 97 0.06 5.24 7.15
N ASN A 98 1.07 5.21 7.99
CA ASN A 98 1.43 6.35 8.83
C ASN A 98 0.25 6.91 9.67
N GLY A 99 -0.60 6.01 10.19
CA GLY A 99 -1.78 6.36 10.99
C GLY A 99 -2.95 6.99 10.21
N GLU A 100 -2.93 6.97 8.88
CA GLU A 100 -4.04 7.41 8.03
C GLU A 100 -4.51 6.30 7.08
N GLY A 101 -5.80 6.33 6.74
CA GLY A 101 -6.36 5.42 5.74
C GLY A 101 -5.76 5.67 4.37
N SER A 102 -5.23 4.64 3.73
CA SER A 102 -4.54 4.75 2.43
C SER A 102 -5.19 3.92 1.34
N GLN A 103 -5.52 2.69 1.64
CA GLN A 103 -6.07 1.73 0.68
C GLN A 103 -7.27 1.00 1.26
N ILE A 104 -8.11 0.44 0.39
CA ILE A 104 -9.34 -0.23 0.77
C ILE A 104 -9.32 -1.72 0.45
N THR A 105 -9.94 -2.48 1.33
CA THR A 105 -10.28 -3.88 1.16
C THR A 105 -11.79 -3.99 1.13
N VAL A 106 -12.36 -4.65 0.13
CA VAL A 106 -13.82 -4.83 0.02
C VAL A 106 -14.17 -6.30 0.07
N ARG A 107 -15.04 -6.69 1.02
CA ARG A 107 -15.48 -8.07 1.22
C ARG A 107 -14.31 -9.06 1.37
N GLY A 108 -13.25 -8.61 2.04
CA GLY A 108 -12.04 -9.40 2.25
C GLY A 108 -11.06 -9.43 1.07
N PHE A 109 -11.39 -8.83 -0.06
CA PHE A 109 -10.48 -8.70 -1.19
C PHE A 109 -9.62 -7.44 -1.03
N GLY A 110 -8.31 -7.63 -0.93
CA GLY A 110 -7.31 -6.59 -0.71
C GLY A 110 -7.28 -5.53 -1.82
N PRO A 111 -6.44 -4.50 -1.67
CA PRO A 111 -6.45 -3.31 -2.53
C PRO A 111 -6.30 -3.59 -4.02
N ASP A 112 -5.46 -4.55 -4.41
CA ASP A 112 -5.22 -4.90 -5.82
C ASP A 112 -6.41 -5.59 -6.52
N PHE A 113 -7.42 -6.00 -5.76
CA PHE A 113 -8.65 -6.59 -6.27
C PHE A 113 -9.79 -5.57 -6.41
N ASN A 114 -9.55 -4.31 -6.07
CA ASN A 114 -10.54 -3.24 -6.16
C ASN A 114 -10.12 -2.22 -7.21
N LEU A 115 -11.04 -1.87 -8.11
CA LEU A 115 -10.79 -0.85 -9.11
C LEU A 115 -11.26 0.51 -8.60
N VAL A 116 -10.36 1.49 -8.57
CA VAL A 116 -10.71 2.88 -8.27
C VAL A 116 -10.81 3.68 -9.55
N THR A 117 -11.92 4.40 -9.70
CA THR A 117 -12.17 5.29 -10.84
C THR A 117 -12.45 6.72 -10.38
N LEU A 118 -12.08 7.68 -11.18
CA LEU A 118 -12.44 9.09 -11.03
C LEU A 118 -13.40 9.49 -12.14
N ASN A 119 -14.66 9.78 -11.80
CA ASN A 119 -15.73 10.03 -12.77
C ASN A 119 -15.91 8.89 -13.80
N GLY A 120 -15.80 7.63 -13.39
CA GLY A 120 -15.90 6.45 -14.24
C GLY A 120 -14.61 6.05 -14.97
N ARG A 121 -13.53 6.82 -14.87
CA ARG A 121 -12.26 6.63 -15.56
C ARG A 121 -11.26 5.92 -14.64
N GLN A 122 -10.60 4.90 -15.14
CA GLN A 122 -9.61 4.14 -14.36
C GLN A 122 -8.43 5.04 -13.98
N MET A 123 -8.03 4.98 -12.70
CA MET A 123 -6.86 5.70 -12.20
C MET A 123 -5.62 4.79 -12.21
N PRO A 124 -4.42 5.33 -12.54
CA PRO A 124 -3.19 4.57 -12.47
C PRO A 124 -2.82 4.29 -11.01
N GLY A 125 -2.32 3.09 -10.75
CA GLY A 125 -1.77 2.73 -9.43
C GLY A 125 -0.48 3.49 -9.10
N THR A 126 0.06 3.26 -7.92
CA THR A 126 1.35 3.82 -7.49
C THR A 126 2.43 2.76 -7.68
N GLY A 127 3.46 3.06 -8.48
CA GLY A 127 4.51 2.09 -8.80
C GLY A 127 3.97 0.86 -9.55
N ASN A 128 4.43 -0.33 -9.18
CA ASN A 128 4.06 -1.60 -9.82
C ASN A 128 2.80 -2.25 -9.24
N THR A 129 1.94 -1.51 -8.54
CA THR A 129 0.67 -2.00 -7.99
C THR A 129 -0.51 -1.54 -8.83
N ARG A 130 -1.65 -2.24 -8.71
CA ARG A 130 -2.91 -1.82 -9.33
C ARG A 130 -3.75 -0.96 -8.38
N SER A 131 -3.42 -0.99 -7.10
CA SER A 131 -4.13 -0.23 -6.08
C SER A 131 -3.86 1.27 -6.21
N TYR A 132 -4.91 2.04 -6.04
CA TYR A 132 -4.84 3.50 -5.97
C TYR A 132 -4.71 3.93 -4.50
N ASN A 133 -3.74 4.81 -4.20
CA ASN A 133 -3.59 5.38 -2.86
C ASN A 133 -4.52 6.59 -2.70
N LEU A 134 -5.56 6.43 -1.89
CA LEU A 134 -6.57 7.45 -1.63
C LEU A 134 -6.05 8.64 -0.80
N GLU A 135 -4.90 8.51 -0.14
CA GLU A 135 -4.27 9.62 0.58
C GLU A 135 -3.91 10.78 -0.34
N ASN A 136 -3.65 10.50 -1.62
CA ASN A 136 -3.16 11.49 -2.57
C ASN A 136 -4.26 12.35 -3.17
N LEU A 137 -5.55 12.07 -2.91
CA LEU A 137 -6.67 12.83 -3.44
C LEU A 137 -7.39 13.62 -2.34
N ALA A 138 -7.60 14.91 -2.59
CA ALA A 138 -8.33 15.77 -1.66
C ALA A 138 -9.83 15.48 -1.66
N ALA A 139 -10.43 15.48 -0.48
CA ALA A 139 -11.86 15.23 -0.31
C ALA A 139 -12.74 16.43 -0.72
N GLU A 140 -12.20 17.64 -0.75
CA GLU A 140 -12.96 18.89 -0.93
C GLU A 140 -13.60 19.03 -2.32
N GLY A 141 -12.99 18.45 -3.34
CA GLY A 141 -13.52 18.41 -4.72
C GLY A 141 -14.52 17.29 -4.99
N VAL A 142 -14.70 16.37 -4.02
CA VAL A 142 -15.51 15.16 -4.19
C VAL A 142 -16.96 15.44 -3.82
N SER A 143 -17.90 15.00 -4.66
CA SER A 143 -19.35 15.09 -4.40
C SER A 143 -19.95 13.78 -3.90
N ALA A 144 -19.41 12.63 -4.33
CA ALA A 144 -19.83 11.31 -3.87
C ALA A 144 -18.72 10.28 -4.02
N LEU A 145 -18.78 9.23 -3.20
CA LEU A 145 -18.07 7.96 -3.38
C LEU A 145 -19.13 6.88 -3.59
N GLU A 146 -18.99 6.11 -4.66
CA GLU A 146 -19.90 5.04 -5.03
C GLU A 146 -19.14 3.72 -5.05
N VAL A 147 -19.64 2.72 -4.33
CA VAL A 147 -19.03 1.39 -4.25
C VAL A 147 -19.95 0.35 -4.85
N TYR A 148 -19.64 -0.09 -6.06
CA TYR A 148 -20.37 -1.13 -6.79
C TYR A 148 -19.81 -2.48 -6.43
N LYS A 149 -20.60 -3.28 -5.70
CA LYS A 149 -20.21 -4.61 -5.19
C LYS A 149 -20.59 -5.75 -6.13
N THR A 150 -21.45 -5.47 -7.12
CA THR A 150 -21.85 -6.40 -8.18
C THR A 150 -21.36 -5.90 -9.53
N GLY A 151 -21.13 -6.81 -10.47
CA GLY A 151 -20.61 -6.49 -11.80
C GLY A 151 -21.60 -5.66 -12.62
N ARG A 152 -21.05 -4.78 -13.46
CA ARG A 152 -21.80 -3.97 -14.44
C ARG A 152 -21.09 -4.04 -15.79
N ALA A 153 -21.86 -4.09 -16.91
CA ALA A 153 -21.26 -4.18 -18.23
C ALA A 153 -20.73 -2.84 -18.73
N ASP A 154 -21.36 -1.74 -18.31
CA ASP A 154 -21.09 -0.36 -18.74
C ASP A 154 -19.90 0.31 -18.05
N VAL A 155 -19.28 -0.35 -17.07
CA VAL A 155 -18.11 0.18 -16.35
C VAL A 155 -16.85 -0.63 -16.65
N PRO A 156 -15.65 -0.06 -16.47
CA PRO A 156 -14.39 -0.79 -16.62
C PRO A 156 -14.34 -2.02 -15.73
N SER A 157 -13.76 -3.12 -16.23
CA SER A 157 -13.49 -4.30 -15.46
C SER A 157 -12.20 -4.16 -14.65
N GLY A 158 -12.03 -4.96 -13.60
CA GLY A 158 -10.84 -4.95 -12.74
C GLY A 158 -11.16 -4.94 -11.26
N GLY A 159 -12.42 -4.69 -10.89
CA GLY A 159 -12.89 -4.72 -9.50
C GLY A 159 -13.52 -6.07 -9.13
N LEU A 160 -12.73 -7.08 -8.82
CA LEU A 160 -13.24 -8.36 -8.35
C LEU A 160 -13.90 -8.22 -6.97
N GLY A 161 -13.29 -7.46 -6.06
CA GLY A 161 -13.90 -7.07 -4.79
C GLY A 161 -15.03 -6.08 -5.00
N ALA A 162 -14.70 -4.92 -5.55
CA ALA A 162 -15.63 -3.85 -5.91
C ALA A 162 -15.00 -2.89 -6.92
N LEU A 163 -15.86 -2.09 -7.59
CA LEU A 163 -15.47 -0.86 -8.25
C LEU A 163 -15.83 0.31 -7.34
N VAL A 164 -14.88 1.19 -7.08
CA VAL A 164 -15.06 2.42 -6.30
C VAL A 164 -14.94 3.62 -7.21
N ASN A 165 -16.05 4.33 -7.43
CA ASN A 165 -16.09 5.50 -8.26
C ASN A 165 -16.09 6.77 -7.42
N ILE A 166 -15.06 7.59 -7.60
CA ILE A 166 -14.94 8.92 -6.99
C ILE A 166 -15.60 9.91 -7.95
N VAL A 167 -16.69 10.52 -7.50
CA VAL A 167 -17.45 11.50 -8.31
C VAL A 167 -17.09 12.90 -7.87
N THR A 168 -16.63 13.71 -8.80
CA THR A 168 -16.28 15.12 -8.52
C THR A 168 -17.47 16.05 -8.74
N ALA A 169 -17.44 17.20 -8.08
CA ALA A 169 -18.49 18.21 -8.21
C ALA A 169 -18.53 18.81 -9.63
N LYS A 170 -19.71 18.83 -10.24
CA LYS A 170 -19.95 19.38 -11.58
C LYS A 170 -20.80 20.66 -11.48
N PRO A 171 -20.30 21.82 -11.94
CA PRO A 171 -20.98 23.13 -11.77
C PRO A 171 -22.43 23.20 -12.27
N LEU A 172 -22.71 22.57 -13.41
CA LEU A 172 -24.08 22.61 -14.00
C LEU A 172 -25.08 21.73 -13.22
N GLN A 173 -24.61 20.81 -12.37
CA GLN A 173 -25.51 20.04 -11.49
C GLN A 173 -25.98 20.85 -10.27
N ARG A 174 -25.25 21.91 -9.92
CA ARG A 174 -25.60 22.85 -8.85
C ARG A 174 -25.42 24.29 -9.34
N PRO A 175 -26.39 24.81 -10.10
CA PRO A 175 -26.29 26.14 -10.69
C PRO A 175 -26.16 27.26 -9.64
N GLY A 176 -25.55 28.36 -10.03
CA GLY A 176 -25.31 29.50 -9.16
C GLY A 176 -23.86 29.66 -8.75
N GLN A 177 -23.59 30.68 -7.95
CA GLN A 177 -22.25 30.95 -7.44
C GLN A 177 -22.11 30.37 -6.05
N HIS A 178 -21.17 29.46 -5.88
CA HIS A 178 -20.83 28.81 -4.61
C HIS A 178 -19.34 28.96 -4.32
N PHE A 179 -19.00 29.28 -3.10
CA PHE A 179 -17.63 29.40 -2.64
C PHE A 179 -17.50 28.85 -1.21
N SER A 180 -16.49 28.04 -0.97
CA SER A 180 -16.11 27.58 0.36
C SER A 180 -14.61 27.70 0.55
N ALA A 181 -14.16 28.20 1.70
CA ALA A 181 -12.74 28.23 2.06
C ALA A 181 -12.56 27.76 3.49
N THR A 182 -11.58 26.91 3.73
CA THR A 182 -11.29 26.34 5.05
C THR A 182 -9.84 26.60 5.43
N ALA A 183 -9.61 26.91 6.71
CA ALA A 183 -8.28 26.96 7.30
C ALA A 183 -8.28 26.19 8.61
N LYS A 184 -7.33 25.26 8.76
CA LYS A 184 -7.13 24.42 9.95
C LYS A 184 -5.74 24.59 10.53
N ALA A 185 -5.62 24.45 11.83
CA ALA A 185 -4.40 24.20 12.57
C ALA A 185 -4.45 22.74 13.06
N ILE A 186 -3.43 21.96 12.73
CA ILE A 186 -3.32 20.56 13.08
C ILE A 186 -2.23 20.39 14.14
N VAL A 187 -2.50 19.58 15.16
CA VAL A 187 -1.57 19.15 16.21
C VAL A 187 -1.54 17.64 16.20
N ASP A 188 -0.41 17.05 15.88
CA ASP A 188 -0.16 15.63 16.03
C ASP A 188 0.62 15.39 17.32
N THR A 189 0.05 14.62 18.24
CA THR A 189 0.64 14.45 19.58
C THR A 189 1.87 13.54 19.59
N SER A 190 2.15 12.86 18.47
CA SER A 190 3.38 12.07 18.32
C SER A 190 4.57 12.89 17.85
N ASN A 191 4.35 14.13 17.38
CA ASN A 191 5.41 14.97 16.83
C ASN A 191 6.40 15.41 17.90
N GLU A 192 7.68 15.11 17.71
CA GLU A 192 8.78 15.46 18.60
C GLU A 192 9.89 16.28 17.90
N ALA A 193 9.87 16.35 16.57
CA ALA A 193 10.96 16.94 15.81
C ALA A 193 10.55 18.04 14.80
N GLY A 194 9.30 18.04 14.35
CA GLY A 194 8.77 19.01 13.38
C GLY A 194 8.08 20.21 14.03
N ASP A 195 7.24 20.88 13.27
CA ASP A 195 6.43 21.99 13.75
C ASP A 195 5.28 21.47 14.65
N ASP A 196 5.15 22.01 15.86
CA ASP A 196 4.09 21.64 16.84
C ASP A 196 2.67 21.84 16.28
N VAL A 197 2.51 22.79 15.36
CA VAL A 197 1.23 23.14 14.74
C VAL A 197 1.43 23.31 13.24
N THR A 198 0.80 22.47 12.46
CA THR A 198 0.88 22.51 11.01
C THR A 198 -0.41 23.01 10.36
N PRO A 199 -0.34 23.68 9.19
CA PRO A 199 -1.51 24.25 8.54
C PRO A 199 -2.16 23.28 7.55
N GLU A 200 -3.50 23.40 7.43
CA GLU A 200 -4.24 22.91 6.27
C GLU A 200 -5.14 24.02 5.76
N VAL A 201 -5.11 24.28 4.46
CA VAL A 201 -5.97 25.28 3.82
C VAL A 201 -6.61 24.69 2.58
N SER A 202 -7.90 25.01 2.37
CA SER A 202 -8.59 24.59 1.15
C SER A 202 -9.56 25.65 0.65
N ALA A 203 -9.88 25.59 -0.64
CA ALA A 203 -10.87 26.45 -1.25
C ALA A 203 -11.58 25.72 -2.40
N VAL A 204 -12.89 25.90 -2.48
CA VAL A 204 -13.72 25.38 -3.58
C VAL A 204 -14.56 26.53 -4.13
N TYR A 205 -14.58 26.65 -5.44
CA TYR A 205 -15.43 27.61 -6.14
C TYR A 205 -16.18 26.92 -7.26
N SER A 206 -17.45 27.24 -7.42
CA SER A 206 -18.27 26.78 -8.54
C SER A 206 -19.19 27.92 -8.98
N ASN A 207 -19.39 28.07 -10.26
CA ASN A 207 -20.35 29.03 -10.79
C ASN A 207 -20.88 28.62 -12.17
N THR A 208 -22.09 29.08 -12.46
CA THR A 208 -22.70 28.95 -13.81
C THR A 208 -22.94 30.32 -14.40
N PHE A 209 -22.80 30.42 -15.73
CA PHE A 209 -22.86 31.68 -16.48
C PHE A 209 -23.76 31.53 -17.72
N ALA A 210 -24.24 32.65 -18.25
CA ALA A 210 -25.03 32.74 -19.49
C ALA A 210 -26.23 31.79 -19.48
N ASP A 211 -27.10 31.90 -18.47
CA ASP A 211 -28.27 31.04 -18.27
C ASP A 211 -27.92 29.56 -18.25
N GLU A 212 -26.91 29.20 -17.45
CA GLU A 212 -26.43 27.83 -17.24
C GLU A 212 -25.79 27.18 -18.49
N THR A 213 -25.45 27.99 -19.51
CA THR A 213 -24.76 27.50 -20.70
C THR A 213 -23.29 27.12 -20.38
N PHE A 214 -22.65 27.78 -19.45
CA PHE A 214 -21.28 27.52 -19.04
C PHE A 214 -21.23 27.26 -17.55
N GLY A 215 -20.46 26.24 -17.18
CA GLY A 215 -20.10 25.95 -15.80
C GLY A 215 -18.58 26.02 -15.59
N PHE A 216 -18.16 26.56 -14.47
CA PHE A 216 -16.77 26.58 -14.03
C PHE A 216 -16.66 26.15 -12.58
N GLY A 217 -15.81 25.16 -12.29
CA GLY A 217 -15.47 24.67 -10.98
C GLY A 217 -13.98 24.68 -10.74
N PHE A 218 -13.57 24.96 -9.52
CA PHE A 218 -12.19 24.92 -9.06
C PHE A 218 -12.16 24.44 -7.61
N SER A 219 -11.24 23.52 -7.31
CA SER A 219 -10.88 23.15 -5.94
C SER A 219 -9.36 23.17 -5.75
N PHE A 220 -8.94 23.52 -4.55
CA PHE A 220 -7.54 23.54 -4.14
C PHE A 220 -7.44 23.15 -2.67
N SER A 221 -6.45 22.36 -2.31
CA SER A 221 -6.06 22.11 -0.92
C SER A 221 -4.55 22.01 -0.78
N HIS A 222 -4.08 22.44 0.38
CA HIS A 222 -2.70 22.27 0.81
C HIS A 222 -2.67 21.89 2.28
N GLN A 223 -1.96 20.82 2.62
CA GLN A 223 -1.80 20.32 3.99
C GLN A 223 -0.34 20.05 4.27
N GLN A 224 0.10 20.45 5.46
CA GLN A 224 1.34 19.99 6.07
C GLN A 224 1.00 19.17 7.32
N ARG A 225 1.75 18.09 7.56
CA ARG A 225 1.65 17.26 8.76
C ARG A 225 3.03 16.78 9.16
N ASP A 226 3.43 17.09 10.40
CA ASP A 226 4.66 16.64 11.04
C ASP A 226 4.28 15.70 12.18
N PHE A 227 4.88 14.52 12.22
CA PHE A 227 4.54 13.47 13.17
C PHE A 227 5.68 12.47 13.34
N GLN A 228 5.62 11.67 14.41
CA GLN A 228 6.58 10.63 14.69
C GLN A 228 5.91 9.26 14.72
N LYS A 229 6.61 8.26 14.22
CA LYS A 229 6.27 6.84 14.36
C LYS A 229 7.34 6.16 15.19
N GLN A 230 6.94 5.50 16.25
CA GLN A 230 7.80 4.62 17.04
C GLN A 230 7.48 3.17 16.68
N GLN A 231 8.49 2.36 16.51
CA GLN A 231 8.28 0.97 16.11
C GLN A 231 9.33 0.01 16.69
N ALA A 232 8.88 -1.23 16.89
CA ALA A 232 9.71 -2.41 17.06
C ALA A 232 9.37 -3.40 15.95
N ASN A 233 10.35 -4.06 15.36
CA ASN A 233 10.09 -5.04 14.31
C ASN A 233 11.13 -6.15 14.20
N ILE A 234 10.67 -7.30 13.74
CA ILE A 234 11.47 -8.43 13.28
C ILE A 234 11.24 -8.59 11.78
N GLN A 235 12.29 -8.67 10.97
CA GLN A 235 12.20 -8.85 9.53
C GLN A 235 11.73 -10.26 9.13
N GLY A 236 11.86 -11.21 10.03
CA GLY A 236 11.36 -12.55 9.83
C GLY A 236 11.82 -13.58 10.85
N TRP A 237 11.34 -14.80 10.68
CA TRP A 237 11.61 -15.96 11.51
C TRP A 237 12.24 -17.07 10.66
N GLN A 238 13.28 -17.72 11.22
CA GLN A 238 13.89 -18.90 10.62
C GLN A 238 13.26 -20.16 11.18
N ALA A 239 12.82 -21.05 10.31
CA ALA A 239 12.37 -22.38 10.69
C ALA A 239 13.56 -23.37 10.75
N ASN A 240 13.34 -24.53 11.36
CA ASN A 240 14.32 -25.60 11.47
C ASN A 240 14.94 -26.07 10.14
N VAL A 241 14.29 -25.81 8.99
CA VAL A 241 14.83 -26.10 7.66
C VAL A 241 16.01 -25.22 7.27
N ASP A 242 16.11 -24.05 7.90
CA ASP A 242 17.17 -23.06 7.67
C ASP A 242 18.18 -23.00 8.85
N LEU A 243 17.94 -23.77 9.91
CA LEU A 243 18.73 -23.76 11.14
C LEU A 243 19.46 -25.09 11.37
N PRO A 244 20.63 -25.07 12.03
CA PRO A 244 21.28 -26.31 12.48
C PRO A 244 20.44 -27.00 13.56
N ASP A 245 20.69 -28.30 13.77
CA ASP A 245 20.08 -29.07 14.85
C ASP A 245 20.35 -28.38 16.20
N LEU A 246 19.30 -28.21 17.00
CA LEU A 246 19.39 -27.62 18.32
C LEU A 246 20.13 -28.56 19.27
N ASP A 247 20.98 -27.99 20.12
CA ASP A 247 21.64 -28.71 21.24
C ASP A 247 20.70 -28.77 22.44
N PRO A 248 20.14 -29.93 22.81
CA PRO A 248 19.21 -30.04 23.92
C PRO A 248 19.81 -29.64 25.28
N SER A 249 21.15 -29.62 25.41
CA SER A 249 21.81 -29.21 26.63
C SER A 249 21.76 -27.71 26.92
N LYS A 250 21.38 -26.92 25.90
CA LYS A 250 21.28 -25.46 25.96
C LYS A 250 19.87 -24.95 26.21
N ILE A 251 18.89 -25.84 26.30
CA ILE A 251 17.51 -25.47 26.62
C ILE A 251 17.40 -25.05 28.09
N ILE A 252 16.82 -23.88 28.36
CA ILE A 252 16.59 -23.39 29.72
C ILE A 252 15.25 -23.90 30.24
N ASP A 253 14.22 -23.72 29.42
CA ASP A 253 12.86 -24.18 29.69
C ASP A 253 12.13 -24.43 28.36
N GLY A 254 10.96 -25.09 28.42
CA GLY A 254 10.23 -25.50 27.28
C GLY A 254 10.57 -26.89 26.78
N ARG A 255 9.88 -27.34 25.74
CA ARG A 255 10.02 -28.74 25.32
C ARG A 255 10.86 -28.86 24.06
N ALA A 256 12.05 -29.38 24.16
CA ALA A 256 12.72 -30.00 23.02
C ALA A 256 12.02 -31.30 22.59
N GLU A 257 11.13 -31.85 23.45
CA GLU A 257 10.35 -33.05 23.22
C GLU A 257 8.89 -32.82 23.67
N ASP A 258 7.92 -33.35 22.93
CA ASP A 258 6.51 -33.34 23.36
C ASP A 258 6.29 -34.22 24.62
N ALA A 259 5.04 -34.29 25.12
CA ALA A 259 4.67 -35.06 26.30
C ALA A 259 4.94 -36.57 26.15
N GLU A 260 5.06 -37.05 24.93
CA GLU A 260 5.31 -38.42 24.51
C GLU A 260 6.79 -38.71 24.27
N GLY A 261 7.70 -37.72 24.39
CA GLY A 261 9.12 -37.82 24.17
C GLY A 261 9.52 -37.76 22.69
N ASN A 262 8.65 -37.30 21.81
CA ASN A 262 9.01 -37.01 20.43
C ASN A 262 9.71 -35.65 20.37
N LYS A 263 10.66 -35.49 19.45
CA LYS A 263 11.25 -34.18 19.19
C LYS A 263 10.15 -33.19 18.78
N VAL A 264 10.25 -31.95 19.26
CA VAL A 264 9.39 -30.85 18.78
C VAL A 264 9.49 -30.83 17.25
N GLY A 265 8.31 -30.82 16.57
CA GLY A 265 8.26 -30.97 15.12
C GLY A 265 9.02 -29.86 14.38
N ASN A 266 8.52 -28.63 14.53
CA ASN A 266 9.18 -27.44 14.01
C ASN A 266 9.67 -26.57 15.16
N TYR A 267 10.73 -25.80 14.94
CA TYR A 267 11.19 -24.75 15.84
C TYR A 267 11.56 -23.50 15.04
N PHE A 268 11.39 -22.34 15.66
CA PHE A 268 11.51 -21.04 15.01
C PHE A 268 12.33 -20.08 15.86
N PHE A 269 13.26 -19.38 15.22
CA PHE A 269 14.07 -18.33 15.85
C PHE A 269 13.94 -17.01 15.07
N PRO A 270 13.94 -15.85 15.78
CA PRO A 270 13.92 -14.56 15.13
C PRO A 270 15.23 -14.28 14.40
N LYS A 271 15.18 -13.70 13.21
CA LYS A 271 16.37 -13.32 12.43
C LYS A 271 17.06 -12.11 13.00
N ASP A 272 16.30 -11.21 13.56
CA ASP A 272 16.74 -9.94 14.11
C ASP A 272 15.75 -9.44 15.17
N MET A 273 16.04 -8.31 15.76
CA MET A 273 15.12 -7.50 16.54
C MET A 273 15.56 -6.05 16.43
N ASN A 274 14.71 -5.19 15.90
CA ASN A 274 15.02 -3.80 15.63
C ASN A 274 14.00 -2.88 16.31
N TYR A 275 14.48 -1.69 16.72
CA TYR A 275 13.66 -0.57 17.18
C TYR A 275 13.96 0.63 16.31
N GLY A 276 12.97 1.48 16.11
CA GLY A 276 13.13 2.67 15.32
C GLY A 276 12.22 3.81 15.77
N ILE A 277 12.74 5.00 15.65
CA ILE A 277 12.01 6.26 15.77
C ILE A 277 12.10 6.91 14.40
N GLU A 278 10.98 7.19 13.79
CA GLU A 278 10.88 7.80 12.48
C GLU A 278 10.13 9.13 12.58
N ASP A 279 10.84 10.21 12.32
CA ASP A 279 10.27 11.55 12.21
C ASP A 279 9.85 11.78 10.75
N LEU A 280 8.61 12.17 10.54
CA LEU A 280 8.02 12.33 9.22
C LEU A 280 7.49 13.76 9.05
N GLU A 281 7.82 14.34 7.90
CA GLU A 281 7.27 15.60 7.41
C GLU A 281 6.54 15.33 6.10
N ARG A 282 5.24 15.65 6.03
CA ARG A 282 4.44 15.43 4.84
C ARG A 282 3.76 16.69 4.37
N GLU A 283 3.95 17.02 3.09
CA GLU A 283 3.21 18.07 2.38
C GLU A 283 2.34 17.44 1.28
N ARG A 284 1.07 17.87 1.20
CA ARG A 284 0.16 17.51 0.10
C ARG A 284 -0.43 18.77 -0.50
N THR A 285 -0.42 18.85 -1.83
CA THR A 285 -1.07 19.94 -2.58
C THR A 285 -1.91 19.34 -3.69
N ASN A 286 -3.20 19.65 -3.69
CA ASN A 286 -4.15 19.14 -4.67
C ASN A 286 -4.86 20.30 -5.37
N GLY A 287 -5.21 20.10 -6.63
CA GLY A 287 -5.99 21.04 -7.40
C GLY A 287 -6.86 20.34 -8.44
N GLN A 288 -8.03 20.88 -8.65
CA GLN A 288 -8.95 20.41 -9.70
C GLN A 288 -9.60 21.60 -10.38
N VAL A 289 -9.77 21.50 -11.69
CA VAL A 289 -10.51 22.49 -12.51
C VAL A 289 -11.49 21.74 -13.39
N THR A 290 -12.74 22.23 -13.44
CA THR A 290 -13.80 21.66 -14.29
C THR A 290 -14.45 22.77 -15.11
N PHE A 291 -14.53 22.58 -16.42
CA PHE A 291 -15.30 23.42 -17.33
C PHE A 291 -16.44 22.61 -17.93
N GLN A 292 -17.61 23.19 -17.96
CA GLN A 292 -18.75 22.59 -18.63
C GLN A 292 -19.34 23.58 -19.65
N TYR A 293 -19.80 23.03 -20.79
CA TYR A 293 -20.47 23.76 -21.84
C TYR A 293 -21.73 23.05 -22.28
N ALA A 294 -22.89 23.67 -22.07
CA ALA A 294 -24.21 23.15 -22.37
C ALA A 294 -24.97 24.14 -23.29
N PRO A 295 -24.68 24.18 -24.60
CA PRO A 295 -25.35 25.10 -25.54
C PRO A 295 -26.82 24.77 -25.76
N THR A 296 -27.24 23.56 -25.40
CA THR A 296 -28.63 23.08 -25.46
C THR A 296 -28.90 22.16 -24.28
N ASN A 297 -30.17 21.98 -23.92
CA ASN A 297 -30.56 21.06 -22.83
C ASN A 297 -30.18 19.59 -23.08
N GLY A 298 -29.83 19.23 -24.32
CA GLY A 298 -29.47 17.84 -24.65
C GLY A 298 -28.00 17.61 -24.92
N PHE A 299 -27.12 18.61 -24.73
CA PHE A 299 -25.67 18.42 -24.91
C PHE A 299 -24.87 19.09 -23.84
N VAL A 300 -23.96 18.33 -23.22
CA VAL A 300 -23.00 18.83 -22.23
C VAL A 300 -21.59 18.33 -22.61
N ALA A 301 -20.66 19.25 -22.75
CA ALA A 301 -19.23 18.94 -22.80
C ALA A 301 -18.60 19.27 -21.47
N THR A 302 -17.88 18.35 -20.88
CA THR A 302 -17.14 18.52 -19.62
C THR A 302 -15.66 18.28 -19.86
N LEU A 303 -14.82 19.25 -19.51
CA LEU A 303 -13.38 19.14 -19.48
C LEU A 303 -12.95 19.26 -18.02
N ASP A 304 -12.25 18.28 -17.50
CA ASP A 304 -11.74 18.28 -16.14
C ASP A 304 -10.23 17.98 -16.10
N TYR A 305 -9.56 18.62 -15.18
CA TYR A 305 -8.14 18.41 -14.90
C TYR A 305 -7.91 18.34 -13.40
N THR A 306 -7.29 17.25 -12.96
CA THR A 306 -6.92 17.04 -11.54
C THR A 306 -5.40 16.87 -11.44
N ALA A 307 -4.79 17.51 -10.46
CA ALA A 307 -3.38 17.38 -10.17
C ALA A 307 -3.17 17.23 -8.66
N SER A 308 -2.25 16.38 -8.27
CA SER A 308 -1.86 16.11 -6.90
C SER A 308 -0.35 16.02 -6.79
N LEU A 309 0.22 16.63 -5.77
CA LEU A 309 1.61 16.48 -5.37
C LEU A 309 1.65 16.13 -3.88
N ALA A 310 2.22 14.98 -3.56
CA ALA A 310 2.47 14.55 -2.19
C ALA A 310 3.98 14.34 -2.00
N VAL A 311 4.55 14.97 -0.99
CA VAL A 311 5.95 14.81 -0.61
C VAL A 311 5.99 14.37 0.84
N THR A 312 6.67 13.25 1.10
CA THR A 312 6.88 12.75 2.46
C THR A 312 8.37 12.56 2.65
N GLY A 313 8.96 13.32 3.55
CA GLY A 313 10.31 13.13 4.05
C GLY A 313 10.30 12.36 5.35
N SER A 314 11.22 11.41 5.54
CA SER A 314 11.41 10.74 6.82
C SER A 314 12.88 10.67 7.21
N ASN A 315 13.13 10.81 8.52
CA ASN A 315 14.41 10.55 9.14
C ASN A 315 14.20 9.49 10.22
N THR A 316 14.82 8.32 10.04
CA THR A 316 14.70 7.23 11.00
C THR A 316 16.02 7.05 11.75
N VAL A 317 15.94 7.00 13.06
CA VAL A 317 17.01 6.47 13.92
C VAL A 317 16.57 5.11 14.43
N GLY A 318 17.49 4.13 14.38
CA GLY A 318 17.19 2.78 14.82
C GLY A 318 18.36 2.12 15.51
N TRP A 319 18.05 1.05 16.21
CA TRP A 319 19.06 0.13 16.75
C TRP A 319 18.51 -1.28 16.81
N GLY A 320 19.39 -2.26 16.79
CA GLY A 320 18.93 -3.65 16.78
C GLY A 320 20.05 -4.67 16.89
N ILE A 321 19.61 -5.90 16.94
CA ILE A 321 20.46 -7.10 16.92
C ILE A 321 20.13 -7.95 15.70
N TRP A 322 21.16 -8.55 15.10
CA TRP A 322 21.05 -9.41 13.94
C TRP A 322 21.44 -10.84 14.26
N ASN A 323 20.54 -11.78 14.05
CA ASN A 323 20.73 -13.20 14.37
C ASN A 323 21.01 -14.07 13.14
N GLU A 324 20.75 -13.54 11.97
CA GLU A 324 20.68 -14.27 10.70
C GLU A 324 22.00 -15.00 10.32
N PHE A 325 23.14 -14.46 10.73
CA PHE A 325 24.43 -14.98 10.27
C PHE A 325 25.03 -16.10 11.14
N GLY A 326 24.19 -16.87 11.81
CA GLY A 326 24.58 -18.13 12.40
C GLY A 326 25.41 -18.04 13.68
N GLY A 327 25.14 -17.06 14.52
CA GLY A 327 25.71 -17.02 15.86
C GLY A 327 25.46 -18.32 16.62
N ASN A 328 26.37 -18.69 17.53
CA ASN A 328 26.16 -19.85 18.37
C ASN A 328 25.03 -19.59 19.36
N ILE A 329 24.02 -20.43 19.38
CA ILE A 329 22.98 -20.42 20.40
C ILE A 329 23.63 -20.90 21.72
N ASN A 330 23.64 -20.04 22.73
CA ASN A 330 24.18 -20.33 24.04
C ASN A 330 23.11 -20.92 24.96
N ALA A 331 21.89 -20.38 24.88
CA ALA A 331 20.75 -20.83 25.67
C ALA A 331 19.44 -20.42 24.92
N TYR A 332 18.37 -21.19 25.12
CA TYR A 332 17.08 -20.89 24.50
C TYR A 332 15.92 -21.45 25.33
N GLU A 333 14.74 -20.86 25.12
CA GLU A 333 13.44 -21.32 25.62
C GLU A 333 12.44 -21.34 24.45
N LEU A 334 11.77 -22.47 24.28
CA LEU A 334 10.73 -22.63 23.26
C LEU A 334 9.36 -22.73 23.93
N ASP A 335 8.38 -22.09 23.31
CA ASP A 335 6.97 -22.28 23.68
C ASP A 335 6.42 -23.64 23.22
N ALA A 336 5.11 -23.84 23.41
CA ALA A 336 4.42 -25.08 23.01
C ALA A 336 4.40 -25.31 21.49
N ASN A 337 4.53 -24.24 20.71
CA ASN A 337 4.54 -24.25 19.24
C ASN A 337 5.95 -24.32 18.64
N GLY A 338 6.98 -24.40 19.48
CA GLY A 338 8.37 -24.39 19.06
C GLY A 338 8.94 -23.01 18.75
N THR A 339 8.24 -21.93 19.08
CA THR A 339 8.72 -20.56 18.91
C THR A 339 9.70 -20.21 20.02
N ALA A 340 10.87 -19.69 19.68
CA ALA A 340 11.82 -19.19 20.65
C ALA A 340 11.29 -17.89 21.28
N VAL A 341 10.88 -17.98 22.53
CA VAL A 341 10.47 -16.83 23.35
C VAL A 341 11.65 -16.22 24.09
N TYR A 342 12.76 -16.94 24.15
CA TYR A 342 14.04 -16.47 24.63
C TYR A 342 15.16 -17.13 23.83
N ALA A 343 16.16 -16.34 23.44
CA ALA A 343 17.36 -16.84 22.78
C ALA A 343 18.58 -15.99 23.18
N ASP A 344 19.60 -16.64 23.77
CA ASP A 344 20.95 -16.08 23.99
C ASP A 344 21.85 -16.59 22.86
N ILE A 345 22.34 -15.69 22.02
CA ILE A 345 23.07 -16.01 20.79
C ILE A 345 24.41 -15.28 20.82
N GLY A 346 25.50 -16.03 20.73
CA GLY A 346 26.84 -15.46 20.65
C GLY A 346 27.20 -14.97 19.26
N GLY A 347 28.08 -13.99 19.20
CA GLY A 347 28.63 -13.47 17.96
C GLY A 347 27.70 -12.50 17.24
N ASN A 348 28.17 -12.02 16.08
CA ASN A 348 27.56 -10.99 15.21
C ASN A 348 27.42 -9.63 15.90
N ASP A 349 27.02 -8.62 15.14
CA ASP A 349 26.95 -7.26 15.63
C ASP A 349 25.56 -6.86 16.14
N ALA A 350 25.57 -5.86 16.97
CA ALA A 350 24.46 -4.98 17.21
C ALA A 350 24.72 -3.68 16.44
N SER A 351 23.69 -3.04 15.95
CA SER A 351 23.81 -1.90 15.06
C SER A 351 22.97 -0.71 15.48
N PHE A 352 23.44 0.45 15.08
CA PHE A 352 22.76 1.74 15.16
C PHE A 352 22.55 2.25 13.73
N THR A 353 21.33 2.60 13.39
CA THR A 353 20.92 2.91 12.02
C THR A 353 20.46 4.36 11.92
N ALA A 354 20.87 5.02 10.87
CA ALA A 354 20.28 6.27 10.43
C ALA A 354 19.77 6.07 8.99
N ASN A 355 18.49 6.33 8.77
CA ASN A 355 17.89 6.31 7.44
C ASN A 355 17.34 7.69 7.12
N ARG A 356 17.44 8.06 5.86
CA ARG A 356 16.72 9.19 5.27
C ARG A 356 15.98 8.69 4.05
N ASN A 357 14.70 9.00 3.97
CA ASN A 357 13.90 8.65 2.81
C ASN A 357 12.94 9.79 2.46
N THR A 358 12.86 10.09 1.17
CA THR A 358 11.94 11.07 0.62
C THR A 358 11.10 10.39 -0.45
N THR A 359 9.78 10.52 -0.37
CA THR A 359 8.89 10.03 -1.40
C THR A 359 8.11 11.20 -1.97
N GLU A 360 8.26 11.43 -3.27
CA GLU A 360 7.47 12.39 -4.04
C GLU A 360 6.53 11.62 -4.96
N VAL A 361 5.24 11.94 -4.91
CA VAL A 361 4.21 11.38 -5.78
C VAL A 361 3.51 12.51 -6.50
N GLU A 362 3.69 12.59 -7.82
CA GLU A 362 2.97 13.53 -8.68
C GLU A 362 1.92 12.77 -9.49
N ALA A 363 0.64 13.09 -9.30
CA ALA A 363 -0.46 12.50 -10.06
C ALA A 363 -1.19 13.59 -10.84
N ARG A 364 -1.56 13.27 -12.09
CA ARG A 364 -2.35 14.16 -12.95
C ARG A 364 -3.36 13.35 -13.76
N SER A 365 -4.50 13.95 -14.03
CA SER A 365 -5.58 13.36 -14.81
C SER A 365 -6.25 14.45 -15.65
N LEU A 366 -6.37 14.23 -16.95
CA LEU A 366 -7.11 15.07 -17.89
C LEU A 366 -8.25 14.25 -18.46
N GLY A 367 -9.48 14.76 -18.37
CA GLY A 367 -10.66 14.11 -18.88
C GLY A 367 -11.48 15.04 -19.79
N LEU A 368 -12.01 14.49 -20.88
CA LEU A 368 -12.97 15.12 -21.75
C LEU A 368 -14.17 14.20 -21.92
N ASN A 369 -15.33 14.66 -21.49
CA ASN A 369 -16.59 13.95 -21.61
C ASN A 369 -17.55 14.75 -22.48
N LEU A 370 -18.18 14.10 -23.46
CA LEU A 370 -19.22 14.66 -24.33
C LEU A 370 -20.48 13.83 -24.14
N ASP A 371 -21.48 14.41 -23.50
CA ASP A 371 -22.77 13.81 -23.19
C ASP A 371 -23.82 14.43 -24.11
N TRP A 372 -24.47 13.59 -24.90
CA TRP A 372 -25.43 14.06 -25.90
C TRP A 372 -26.71 13.24 -25.94
N GLN A 373 -27.80 13.84 -25.46
CA GLN A 373 -29.16 13.39 -25.69
C GLN A 373 -29.60 13.83 -27.08
N ILE A 374 -29.40 12.98 -28.11
CA ILE A 374 -29.68 13.28 -29.52
C ILE A 374 -31.17 13.55 -29.74
N ASN A 375 -31.99 12.71 -29.09
CA ASN A 375 -33.46 12.82 -29.06
C ASN A 375 -34.01 11.98 -27.91
N ASP A 376 -35.29 11.87 -27.72
CA ASP A 376 -35.96 11.15 -26.64
C ASP A 376 -35.53 9.67 -26.56
N ASN A 377 -35.10 9.07 -27.66
CA ASN A 377 -34.75 7.65 -27.74
C ASN A 377 -33.24 7.38 -27.72
N TRP A 378 -32.38 8.34 -28.00
CA TRP A 378 -30.96 8.11 -28.18
C TRP A 378 -30.12 9.06 -27.33
N HIS A 379 -29.32 8.46 -26.50
CA HIS A 379 -28.27 9.13 -25.72
C HIS A 379 -26.90 8.54 -26.10
N VAL A 380 -25.93 9.41 -26.30
CA VAL A 380 -24.55 9.04 -26.68
C VAL A 380 -23.57 9.77 -25.78
N GLU A 381 -22.61 9.06 -25.25
CA GLU A 381 -21.53 9.59 -24.44
C GLU A 381 -20.19 9.18 -25.03
N LEU A 382 -19.27 10.14 -25.17
CA LEU A 382 -17.88 9.90 -25.56
C LEU A 382 -17.00 10.44 -24.48
N ASP A 383 -16.14 9.58 -23.94
CA ASP A 383 -15.21 9.92 -22.88
C ASP A 383 -13.76 9.62 -23.29
N TYR A 384 -12.88 10.59 -23.09
CA TYR A 384 -11.44 10.46 -23.25
C TYR A 384 -10.74 10.81 -21.95
N HIS A 385 -9.75 10.02 -21.58
CA HIS A 385 -8.99 10.20 -20.36
C HIS A 385 -7.50 9.92 -20.60
N ASP A 386 -6.65 10.80 -20.05
CA ASP A 386 -5.20 10.63 -19.98
C ASP A 386 -4.76 10.92 -18.54
N SER A 387 -4.15 9.95 -17.90
CA SER A 387 -3.77 10.03 -16.50
C SER A 387 -2.37 9.44 -16.27
N LYS A 388 -1.62 10.09 -15.41
CA LYS A 388 -0.25 9.72 -15.08
C LYS A 388 -0.01 9.86 -13.58
N ASN A 389 0.74 8.89 -13.01
CA ASN A 389 1.27 8.91 -11.67
C ASN A 389 2.79 8.71 -11.74
N GLU A 390 3.56 9.64 -11.23
CA GLU A 390 5.02 9.59 -11.15
C GLU A 390 5.44 9.50 -9.68
N THR A 391 6.35 8.60 -9.40
CA THR A 391 6.96 8.47 -8.07
C THR A 391 8.46 8.70 -8.17
N ASP A 392 9.00 9.48 -7.26
CA ASP A 392 10.44 9.67 -7.12
C ASP A 392 10.79 9.65 -5.63
N ASN A 393 11.97 9.18 -5.30
CA ASN A 393 12.45 9.21 -3.92
C ASN A 393 13.38 10.42 -3.65
N GLY A 394 13.28 11.50 -4.43
CA GLY A 394 13.97 12.77 -4.20
C GLY A 394 15.50 12.71 -4.31
N ALA A 395 16.03 11.56 -4.69
CA ALA A 395 17.45 11.34 -4.87
C ALA A 395 17.92 12.00 -6.15
N ASP A 396 18.20 13.29 -6.10
CA ASP A 396 19.13 13.88 -7.06
C ASP A 396 20.44 13.10 -6.94
N LYS A 397 20.70 12.24 -7.92
CA LYS A 397 21.88 11.40 -8.11
C LYS A 397 23.07 11.82 -7.25
N GLY A 398 23.24 11.28 -6.07
CA GLY A 398 24.35 11.61 -5.19
C GLY A 398 24.27 10.95 -3.83
N LEU A 399 25.41 10.73 -3.21
CA LEU A 399 25.54 10.34 -1.82
C LEU A 399 24.94 11.45 -0.94
N GLY A 400 24.12 11.05 0.04
CA GLY A 400 23.54 11.98 0.99
C GLY A 400 22.09 12.38 0.68
N SER A 401 21.48 11.80 -0.36
CA SER A 401 20.03 11.87 -0.56
C SER A 401 19.31 10.81 0.28
N ASP A 402 18.63 9.87 -0.34
CA ASP A 402 17.93 8.81 0.34
C ASP A 402 18.80 7.58 0.52
N GLY A 403 18.75 7.00 1.72
CA GLY A 403 19.55 5.84 2.00
C GLY A 403 19.63 5.49 3.47
N GLN A 404 20.42 4.47 3.73
CA GLN A 404 20.63 3.90 5.03
C GLN A 404 22.11 3.83 5.36
N ILE A 405 22.47 4.23 6.57
CA ILE A 405 23.77 3.98 7.17
C ILE A 405 23.58 3.16 8.42
N ILE A 406 24.32 2.07 8.51
CA ILE A 406 24.34 1.20 9.68
C ILE A 406 25.75 1.23 10.23
N LEU A 407 25.88 1.63 11.48
CA LEU A 407 27.11 1.58 12.25
C LEU A 407 26.95 0.50 13.33
N GLY A 408 27.91 -0.38 13.45
CA GLY A 408 27.88 -1.52 14.37
C GLY A 408 29.11 -1.60 15.25
N SER A 409 29.24 -2.71 15.96
CA SER A 409 30.42 -2.96 16.80
C SER A 409 30.81 -4.44 16.78
N ASP A 410 32.10 -4.71 16.63
CA ASP A 410 32.69 -6.03 16.80
C ASP A 410 32.90 -6.43 18.28
N GLN A 411 32.53 -5.55 19.21
CA GLN A 411 32.68 -5.76 20.64
C GLN A 411 31.53 -6.53 21.29
N LEU A 412 30.58 -7.04 20.50
CA LEU A 412 29.48 -7.86 21.00
C LEU A 412 29.99 -9.21 21.50
N LEU A 413 29.63 -9.58 22.72
CA LEU A 413 29.89 -10.91 23.32
C LEU A 413 28.71 -11.83 23.07
N THR A 414 27.50 -11.38 23.38
CA THR A 414 26.27 -12.09 23.18
C THR A 414 25.09 -11.12 23.05
N LYS A 415 24.04 -11.53 22.34
CA LYS A 415 22.79 -10.84 22.20
C LYS A 415 21.66 -11.73 22.68
N ILE A 416 20.66 -11.11 23.30
CA ILE A 416 19.57 -11.80 23.96
C ILE A 416 18.25 -11.26 23.41
N TYR A 417 17.53 -12.11 22.72
CA TYR A 417 16.13 -11.90 22.40
C TYR A 417 15.28 -12.42 23.55
N ASP A 418 14.38 -11.60 24.10
CA ASP A 418 13.51 -11.98 25.21
C ASP A 418 12.09 -11.43 25.03
N TYR A 419 11.12 -12.30 24.76
CA TYR A 419 9.71 -11.99 24.57
C TYR A 419 8.81 -12.62 25.65
N ARG A 420 9.35 -12.92 26.81
CA ARG A 420 8.61 -13.60 27.88
C ARG A 420 7.77 -12.65 28.73
N GLN A 421 7.99 -11.33 28.64
CA GLN A 421 7.44 -10.36 29.57
C GLN A 421 6.93 -9.10 28.89
N GLY A 422 5.88 -9.20 28.09
CA GLY A 422 5.29 -8.01 27.50
C GLY A 422 4.74 -8.23 26.10
N GLU A 423 4.42 -7.14 25.45
CA GLU A 423 3.91 -7.09 24.07
C GLU A 423 5.00 -6.69 23.08
N VAL A 424 6.16 -6.22 23.56
CA VAL A 424 7.34 -5.90 22.76
C VAL A 424 8.51 -6.71 23.24
N PRO A 425 9.21 -7.46 22.36
CA PRO A 425 10.41 -8.19 22.72
C PRO A 425 11.55 -7.25 23.15
N HIS A 426 12.44 -7.72 24.01
CA HIS A 426 13.67 -7.03 24.38
C HIS A 426 14.85 -7.55 23.55
N ALA A 427 15.73 -6.68 23.08
CA ALA A 427 16.99 -7.01 22.40
C ALA A 427 18.17 -6.64 23.28
N ASN A 428 18.37 -7.39 24.36
CA ASN A 428 19.45 -7.10 25.31
C ASN A 428 20.81 -7.54 24.75
N VAL A 429 21.89 -6.88 25.17
CA VAL A 429 23.23 -7.11 24.65
C VAL A 429 24.23 -7.17 25.81
N LEU A 430 25.24 -8.02 25.66
CA LEU A 430 26.39 -8.04 26.54
C LEU A 430 27.66 -7.83 25.71
N TRP A 431 28.44 -6.85 26.07
CA TRP A 431 29.66 -6.51 25.35
C TRP A 431 30.89 -7.25 25.89
N LYS A 432 31.92 -7.36 25.13
CA LYS A 432 33.20 -8.03 25.54
C LYS A 432 33.86 -7.40 26.76
N ASN A 433 33.52 -6.15 27.09
CA ASN A 433 33.94 -5.47 28.32
C ASN A 433 33.19 -6.00 29.56
N GLY A 434 32.23 -6.92 29.42
CA GLY A 434 31.46 -7.53 30.50
C GLY A 434 30.33 -6.66 31.06
N THR A 435 29.91 -5.62 30.31
CA THR A 435 28.83 -4.71 30.67
C THR A 435 27.73 -4.74 29.61
N ASN A 436 26.58 -4.11 29.90
CA ASN A 436 25.50 -3.88 28.97
C ASN A 436 25.66 -2.54 28.21
N GLU A 437 26.76 -1.85 28.38
CA GLU A 437 27.02 -0.55 27.78
C GLU A 437 28.19 -0.62 26.79
N LEU A 438 27.96 -0.17 25.58
CA LEU A 438 28.97 0.06 24.56
C LEU A 438 29.49 1.50 24.68
N MET A 439 30.80 1.66 24.55
CA MET A 439 31.38 3.00 24.41
C MET A 439 31.26 3.46 22.94
N ALA A 440 30.99 4.74 22.72
CA ALA A 440 30.85 5.30 21.37
C ALA A 440 32.12 5.08 20.52
N SER A 441 33.31 5.12 21.13
CA SER A 441 34.59 4.81 20.50
C SER A 441 34.77 3.37 19.99
N GLU A 442 33.83 2.48 20.33
CA GLU A 442 33.80 1.07 19.88
C GLU A 442 32.86 0.85 18.69
N ILE A 443 32.17 1.89 18.22
CA ILE A 443 31.28 1.84 17.05
C ILE A 443 32.13 2.00 15.78
N ASP A 444 31.81 1.19 14.78
CA ASP A 444 32.49 1.13 13.48
C ASP A 444 31.48 1.14 12.33
N SER A 445 31.95 1.38 11.11
CA SER A 445 31.12 1.22 9.91
C SER A 445 30.71 -0.24 9.71
N ASN A 446 29.47 -0.48 9.40
CA ASN A 446 28.97 -1.81 9.10
C ASN A 446 28.45 -1.91 7.66
N PHE A 447 27.42 -1.09 7.33
CA PHE A 447 26.77 -1.14 6.04
C PHE A 447 26.22 0.24 5.66
N SER A 448 26.19 0.52 4.38
CA SER A 448 25.44 1.66 3.84
C SER A 448 24.80 1.31 2.53
N GLN A 449 23.65 1.89 2.25
CA GLN A 449 22.92 1.71 1.01
C GLN A 449 22.19 3.00 0.65
N PHE A 450 22.32 3.42 -0.59
CA PHE A 450 21.63 4.57 -1.17
C PHE A 450 20.87 4.09 -2.40
N ILE A 451 19.59 4.44 -2.48
CA ILE A 451 18.69 3.90 -3.51
C ILE A 451 18.04 5.06 -4.25
N HIS A 452 18.06 5.00 -5.58
CA HIS A 452 17.26 5.83 -6.45
C HIS A 452 16.30 4.93 -7.25
N SER A 453 15.00 5.12 -7.07
CA SER A 453 13.97 4.22 -7.63
C SER A 453 12.75 4.99 -8.14
N PRO A 454 12.87 5.78 -9.22
CA PRO A 454 11.74 6.46 -9.82
C PRO A 454 10.83 5.46 -10.54
N GLY A 455 9.53 5.76 -10.50
CA GLY A 455 8.50 4.95 -11.13
C GLY A 455 7.47 5.81 -11.86
N GLU A 456 6.84 5.23 -12.86
CA GLU A 456 5.78 5.87 -13.65
C GLU A 456 4.66 4.87 -13.91
N ALA A 457 3.42 5.31 -13.76
CA ALA A 457 2.23 4.58 -14.19
C ALA A 457 1.33 5.51 -15.00
N THR A 458 0.83 5.03 -16.14
CA THR A 458 -0.07 5.80 -17.02
C THR A 458 -1.30 5.00 -17.38
N VAL A 459 -2.42 5.69 -17.58
CA VAL A 459 -3.66 5.15 -18.14
C VAL A 459 -4.19 6.12 -19.17
N GLU A 460 -4.35 5.66 -20.42
CA GLU A 460 -5.07 6.35 -21.47
C GLU A 460 -6.32 5.54 -21.82
N GLN A 461 -7.48 6.19 -21.84
CA GLN A 461 -8.77 5.54 -22.07
C GLN A 461 -9.63 6.34 -23.06
N LEU A 462 -10.22 5.65 -24.02
CA LEU A 462 -11.25 6.16 -24.90
C LEU A 462 -12.46 5.24 -24.83
N GLN A 463 -13.62 5.80 -24.50
CA GLN A 463 -14.87 5.05 -24.34
C GLN A 463 -16.00 5.73 -25.10
N LEU A 464 -16.83 4.94 -25.76
CA LEU A 464 -18.07 5.35 -26.43
C LEU A 464 -19.22 4.52 -25.89
N ASP A 465 -20.21 5.20 -25.33
CA ASP A 465 -21.45 4.60 -24.83
C ASP A 465 -22.64 5.12 -25.57
N THR A 466 -23.59 4.24 -25.83
CA THR A 466 -24.83 4.58 -26.53
C THR A 466 -26.00 3.89 -25.83
N THR A 467 -27.01 4.65 -25.46
CA THR A 467 -28.24 4.13 -24.86
C THR A 467 -29.42 4.42 -25.80
N TRP A 468 -30.14 3.37 -26.11
CA TRP A 468 -31.44 3.46 -26.78
C TRP A 468 -32.55 3.26 -25.78
N PHE A 469 -33.46 4.20 -25.64
CA PHE A 469 -34.67 4.14 -24.82
C PHE A 469 -35.83 3.65 -25.63
N ASN A 470 -36.57 2.69 -25.11
CA ASN A 470 -37.72 2.10 -25.76
C ASN A 470 -39.01 2.89 -25.46
N ASP A 471 -39.62 3.45 -26.47
CA ASP A 471 -40.96 4.06 -26.41
C ASP A 471 -42.01 3.32 -27.25
N SER A 472 -41.60 2.24 -27.92
CA SER A 472 -42.36 1.63 -29.01
C SER A 472 -42.89 0.22 -28.68
N PHE A 473 -42.29 -0.49 -27.68
CA PHE A 473 -42.63 -1.87 -27.38
C PHE A 473 -43.08 -2.01 -25.93
N ASP A 474 -44.35 -2.37 -25.74
CA ASP A 474 -44.93 -2.64 -24.41
C ASP A 474 -44.59 -4.09 -23.94
N ILE A 475 -43.31 -4.37 -23.76
CA ILE A 475 -42.74 -5.68 -23.34
C ILE A 475 -41.93 -5.62 -22.08
N GLY A 476 -41.96 -4.50 -21.35
CA GLY A 476 -41.14 -4.26 -20.17
C GLY A 476 -39.71 -3.83 -20.44
N LEU A 477 -39.22 -3.84 -21.68
CA LEU A 477 -37.89 -3.33 -22.03
C LEU A 477 -37.87 -1.81 -21.91
N VAL A 478 -37.02 -1.23 -21.09
CA VAL A 478 -36.86 0.22 -20.88
C VAL A 478 -35.75 0.76 -21.75
N SER A 479 -34.58 0.13 -21.74
CA SER A 479 -33.44 0.61 -22.50
C SER A 479 -32.50 -0.52 -22.91
N VAL A 480 -31.73 -0.26 -23.94
CA VAL A 480 -30.57 -1.06 -24.36
C VAL A 480 -29.37 -0.12 -24.45
N GLN A 481 -28.31 -0.46 -23.73
CA GLN A 481 -27.03 0.27 -23.73
C GLN A 481 -25.98 -0.61 -24.36
N PHE A 482 -25.13 -0.05 -25.19
CA PHE A 482 -23.98 -0.73 -25.77
C PHE A 482 -22.83 0.25 -25.94
N GLY A 483 -21.63 -0.25 -25.84
CA GLY A 483 -20.46 0.59 -25.97
C GLY A 483 -19.20 -0.19 -26.29
N ALA A 484 -18.14 0.57 -26.51
CA ALA A 484 -16.80 0.07 -26.77
C ALA A 484 -15.78 0.97 -26.07
N ALA A 485 -14.73 0.37 -25.53
CA ALA A 485 -13.64 1.13 -24.95
C ALA A 485 -12.28 0.50 -25.29
N ARG A 486 -11.28 1.37 -25.39
CA ARG A 486 -9.88 1.01 -25.43
C ARG A 486 -9.16 1.65 -24.27
N THR A 487 -8.44 0.84 -23.48
CA THR A 487 -7.63 1.29 -22.36
C THR A 487 -6.19 0.83 -22.57
N GLU A 488 -5.27 1.77 -22.55
CA GLU A 488 -3.83 1.51 -22.56
C GLU A 488 -3.27 1.89 -21.21
N GLN A 489 -2.70 0.89 -20.52
CA GLN A 489 -2.05 1.06 -19.22
C GLN A 489 -0.58 0.69 -19.34
N SER A 490 0.29 1.54 -18.79
CA SER A 490 1.71 1.26 -18.71
C SER A 490 2.19 1.51 -17.29
N THR A 491 3.11 0.67 -16.84
CA THR A 491 3.86 0.91 -15.61
C THR A 491 5.32 0.57 -15.85
N GLY A 492 6.21 1.36 -15.26
CA GLY A 492 7.65 1.11 -15.39
C GLY A 492 8.44 1.91 -14.39
N GLY A 493 9.67 1.50 -14.21
CA GLY A 493 10.60 2.16 -13.33
C GLY A 493 11.98 1.51 -13.42
N TYR A 494 12.91 2.13 -12.74
CA TYR A 494 14.24 1.54 -12.57
C TYR A 494 14.70 1.70 -11.13
N GLU A 495 15.69 0.91 -10.75
CA GLU A 495 16.39 1.02 -9.48
C GLU A 495 17.88 1.12 -9.76
N ALA A 496 18.51 2.09 -9.11
CA ALA A 496 19.94 2.25 -9.03
C ALA A 496 20.32 2.37 -7.57
N TRP A 497 21.27 1.57 -7.12
CA TRP A 497 21.73 1.62 -5.76
C TRP A 497 23.25 1.64 -5.67
N SER A 498 23.76 2.18 -4.58
CA SER A 498 25.15 2.22 -4.24
C SER A 498 25.38 2.08 -2.75
N GLY A 499 26.62 1.89 -2.35
CA GLY A 499 27.00 1.80 -0.95
C GLY A 499 28.41 2.30 -0.73
N LEU A 500 28.66 2.88 0.43
CA LEU A 500 30.02 3.17 0.90
C LEU A 500 30.65 1.86 1.38
N ARG A 501 31.89 1.61 0.99
CA ARG A 501 32.62 0.46 1.49
C ARG A 501 32.82 0.55 3.00
N GLY A 502 32.62 -0.54 3.71
CA GLY A 502 32.80 -0.68 5.13
C GLY A 502 32.23 -1.99 5.61
N GLY A 503 32.35 -2.25 6.89
CA GLY A 503 31.76 -3.42 7.54
C GLY A 503 32.74 -4.14 8.46
N PRO A 504 32.23 -5.06 9.31
CA PRO A 504 33.03 -5.89 10.16
C PRO A 504 34.04 -6.70 9.36
N GLY A 505 35.31 -6.58 9.71
CA GLY A 505 36.39 -7.24 8.98
C GLY A 505 36.93 -6.49 7.77
N PHE A 506 36.34 -5.34 7.43
CA PHE A 506 36.95 -4.44 6.45
C PHE A 506 38.26 -3.88 7.03
N ASN A 507 39.33 -4.00 6.26
CA ASN A 507 40.64 -3.50 6.70
C ASN A 507 41.10 -2.38 5.75
N PRO A 508 41.34 -1.16 6.22
CA PRO A 508 41.37 -0.75 7.63
C PRO A 508 39.98 -0.52 8.27
N SER A 509 39.93 -0.61 9.62
CA SER A 509 38.73 -0.28 10.41
C SER A 509 38.40 1.21 10.34
N PHE A 510 37.12 1.54 10.34
CA PHE A 510 36.63 2.93 10.33
C PHE A 510 36.50 3.57 11.70
N LYS A 511 36.83 2.88 12.80
CA LYS A 511 36.69 3.40 14.18
C LYS A 511 37.37 4.76 14.37
N GLU A 512 38.53 4.96 13.75
CA GLU A 512 39.31 6.18 13.91
C GLU A 512 38.65 7.42 13.31
N ILE A 513 37.71 7.26 12.36
CA ILE A 513 37.02 8.38 11.73
C ILE A 513 35.71 8.78 12.41
N PHE A 514 35.23 7.96 13.32
CA PHE A 514 34.02 8.21 14.10
C PHE A 514 34.35 8.56 15.55
N PRO A 515 34.60 9.85 15.87
CA PRO A 515 34.95 10.25 17.24
C PRO A 515 33.75 10.15 18.18
N ASP A 516 33.98 9.98 19.48
CA ASP A 516 32.95 9.92 20.49
C ASP A 516 31.95 11.08 20.42
N SER A 517 32.44 12.26 20.04
CA SER A 517 31.62 13.47 19.92
C SER A 517 30.59 13.44 18.76
N MET A 518 30.73 12.50 17.85
CA MET A 518 29.76 12.30 16.76
C MET A 518 28.48 11.64 17.28
N PHE A 519 28.55 10.87 18.35
CA PHE A 519 27.44 10.10 18.86
C PHE A 519 26.76 10.79 20.04
N THR A 520 25.43 10.79 20.02
CA THR A 520 24.61 11.22 21.14
C THR A 520 23.93 9.99 21.75
N ARG A 521 24.14 9.79 23.07
CA ARG A 521 23.50 8.71 23.81
C ARG A 521 22.14 9.17 24.31
N HIS A 522 21.13 8.36 24.07
CA HIS A 522 19.76 8.55 24.55
C HIS A 522 19.35 7.39 25.43
N GLU A 523 18.49 7.65 26.42
CA GLU A 523 17.74 6.62 27.12
C GLU A 523 16.49 6.27 26.31
N THR A 524 15.96 5.06 26.41
CA THR A 524 14.75 4.61 25.70
C THR A 524 13.50 5.37 26.14
N GLY A 525 13.49 5.87 27.39
CA GLY A 525 12.48 6.83 27.85
C GLY A 525 11.03 6.36 27.66
N ASP A 526 10.30 7.05 26.81
CA ASP A 526 8.90 6.81 26.53
C ASP A 526 8.67 6.00 25.23
N LEU A 527 9.74 5.43 24.66
CA LEU A 527 9.65 4.66 23.42
C LEU A 527 8.73 3.45 23.57
N LEU A 528 7.69 3.38 22.72
CA LEU A 528 6.71 2.28 22.74
C LEU A 528 6.02 2.11 24.10
N ASP A 529 5.78 3.19 24.84
CA ASP A 529 5.21 3.19 26.17
C ASP A 529 3.75 2.74 26.25
N GLN A 530 3.07 2.67 25.11
CA GLN A 530 1.71 2.12 25.01
C GLN A 530 1.69 0.58 25.05
N PHE A 531 2.85 -0.06 24.93
CA PHE A 531 2.98 -1.51 24.97
C PHE A 531 3.59 -1.98 26.29
N ALA A 532 3.08 -3.08 26.80
CA ALA A 532 3.70 -3.74 27.94
C ALA A 532 5.14 -4.20 27.58
N GLY A 533 6.11 -3.83 28.39
CA GLY A 533 7.54 -4.07 28.14
C GLY A 533 8.23 -2.96 27.33
N GLY A 534 7.48 -1.94 26.87
CA GLY A 534 8.03 -0.74 26.27
C GLY A 534 8.41 0.34 27.29
N GLY A 535 8.70 1.54 26.85
CA GLY A 535 9.10 2.65 27.69
C GLY A 535 10.41 2.41 28.42
N SER A 536 10.44 2.75 29.69
CA SER A 536 11.61 2.57 30.58
C SER A 536 11.98 1.10 30.85
N ASP A 537 11.08 0.16 30.54
CA ASP A 537 11.32 -1.28 30.72
C ASP A 537 12.05 -1.89 29.52
N LEU A 538 12.07 -1.19 28.38
CA LEU A 538 12.70 -1.65 27.15
C LEU A 538 14.21 -1.89 27.34
N GLN A 539 14.72 -2.97 26.75
CA GLN A 539 16.12 -3.33 26.78
C GLN A 539 16.69 -3.48 25.35
N PRO A 540 17.92 -2.97 25.10
CA PRO A 540 18.74 -2.19 26.00
C PRO A 540 18.11 -0.84 26.35
N GLY A 541 18.32 -0.34 27.56
CA GLY A 541 17.75 0.92 28.05
C GLY A 541 18.33 2.19 27.42
N TYR A 542 19.10 2.07 26.37
CA TYR A 542 19.75 3.18 25.68
C TYR A 542 20.00 2.87 24.21
N TYR A 543 20.20 3.91 23.41
CA TYR A 543 20.64 3.85 22.02
C TYR A 543 21.53 5.04 21.69
N TYR A 544 22.24 4.95 20.55
CA TYR A 544 23.04 6.04 20.02
C TYR A 544 22.41 6.60 18.73
N THR A 545 22.47 7.91 18.59
CA THR A 545 22.19 8.60 17.35
C THR A 545 23.43 9.31 16.83
N TYR A 546 23.46 9.55 15.54
CA TYR A 546 24.50 10.29 14.85
C TYR A 546 23.90 11.02 13.63
N ASP A 547 24.58 12.09 13.21
CA ASP A 547 24.16 12.83 12.03
C ASP A 547 24.46 12.04 10.75
N PHE A 548 23.48 11.87 9.90
CA PHE A 548 23.53 11.10 8.65
C PHE A 548 24.57 11.70 7.68
N ASP A 549 24.55 13.02 7.48
CA ASP A 549 25.45 13.70 6.56
C ASP A 549 26.89 13.70 7.09
N GLU A 550 27.08 13.85 8.41
CA GLU A 550 28.41 13.78 9.03
C GLU A 550 29.02 12.39 8.87
N ALA A 551 28.25 11.31 9.05
CA ALA A 551 28.70 9.95 8.87
C ALA A 551 29.19 9.69 7.45
N ILE A 552 28.41 10.11 6.43
CA ILE A 552 28.80 10.04 5.02
C ILE A 552 30.06 10.85 4.75
N ALA A 553 30.10 12.10 5.18
CA ALA A 553 31.22 12.99 4.90
C ALA A 553 32.53 12.45 5.48
N ARG A 554 32.53 11.89 6.69
CA ARG A 554 33.69 11.28 7.33
C ARG A 554 34.14 10.02 6.60
N GLN A 555 33.20 9.15 6.22
CA GLN A 555 33.49 7.91 5.51
C GLN A 555 34.06 8.22 4.10
N LEU A 556 33.48 9.14 3.37
CA LEU A 556 33.98 9.58 2.07
C LEU A 556 35.36 10.23 2.14
N ALA A 557 35.63 11.03 3.16
CA ALA A 557 36.93 11.62 3.37
C ALA A 557 38.06 10.61 3.61
N TYR A 558 37.70 9.44 4.16
CA TYR A 558 38.60 8.35 4.43
C TYR A 558 38.74 7.38 3.25
N LEU A 559 37.68 7.14 2.50
CA LEU A 559 37.64 6.25 1.32
C LEU A 559 38.30 6.93 0.11
N THR A 560 39.62 7.03 0.13
CA THR A 560 40.42 7.60 -0.96
C THR A 560 40.87 6.50 -1.92
N GLU A 561 41.34 6.89 -3.12
CA GLU A 561 41.90 5.95 -4.11
C GLU A 561 42.99 5.04 -3.50
N ASP A 562 43.83 5.62 -2.61
CA ASP A 562 44.90 4.90 -1.93
C ASP A 562 44.39 3.83 -0.96
N VAL A 563 43.17 4.00 -0.43
CA VAL A 563 42.56 3.11 0.56
C VAL A 563 41.75 1.99 -0.11
N ILE A 564 40.97 2.33 -1.14
CA ILE A 564 40.00 1.42 -1.75
C ILE A 564 40.35 0.96 -3.17
N GLY A 565 41.37 1.60 -3.79
CA GLY A 565 41.81 1.34 -5.17
C GLY A 565 40.99 2.11 -6.21
N ALA A 566 41.57 2.32 -7.38
CA ALA A 566 40.99 3.14 -8.44
C ALA A 566 39.66 2.63 -8.99
N ASP A 567 39.47 1.31 -9.00
CA ASP A 567 38.26 0.67 -9.54
C ASP A 567 37.02 0.91 -8.66
N TYR A 568 37.19 1.36 -7.43
CA TYR A 568 36.12 1.59 -6.46
C TYR A 568 35.98 3.04 -6.04
N TYR A 569 36.95 3.88 -6.41
CA TYR A 569 36.93 5.29 -6.10
C TYR A 569 36.42 6.09 -7.29
N SER A 570 35.13 6.40 -7.25
CA SER A 570 34.52 7.38 -8.15
C SER A 570 33.37 8.03 -7.42
N ALA A 571 33.43 9.34 -7.23
CA ALA A 571 32.33 10.09 -6.62
C ALA A 571 31.05 10.02 -7.48
N ASP A 572 31.17 9.76 -8.79
CA ASP A 572 30.08 9.61 -9.73
C ASP A 572 29.66 8.14 -9.92
N ALA A 573 30.45 7.17 -9.43
CA ALA A 573 30.18 5.73 -9.62
C ALA A 573 29.02 5.20 -8.79
N TYR A 574 28.55 5.97 -7.84
CA TYR A 574 27.54 5.49 -6.91
C TYR A 574 26.14 5.33 -7.52
N PHE A 575 25.83 6.00 -8.61
CA PHE A 575 24.60 5.83 -9.37
C PHE A 575 24.87 5.72 -10.88
N ASP A 576 26.04 5.21 -11.25
CA ASP A 576 26.48 5.12 -12.65
C ASP A 576 25.86 3.93 -13.42
N GLY A 577 25.02 3.14 -12.74
CA GLY A 577 24.36 2.00 -13.33
C GLY A 577 22.91 1.87 -12.85
N ILE A 578 22.03 1.48 -13.78
CA ILE A 578 20.70 1.01 -13.44
C ILE A 578 20.83 -0.47 -13.08
N ASP A 579 20.50 -0.85 -11.84
CA ASP A 579 20.59 -2.23 -11.37
C ASP A 579 19.44 -3.07 -11.89
N SER A 580 18.26 -2.52 -11.86
CA SER A 580 17.06 -3.13 -12.43
C SER A 580 16.22 -2.11 -13.17
N GLN A 581 15.55 -2.54 -14.22
CA GLN A 581 14.58 -1.74 -14.97
C GLN A 581 13.52 -2.65 -15.54
N SER A 582 12.26 -2.28 -15.36
CA SER A 582 11.15 -3.02 -15.94
C SER A 582 10.06 -2.07 -16.44
N ARG A 583 9.35 -2.54 -17.45
CA ARG A 583 8.13 -1.91 -17.96
C ARG A 583 7.15 -3.00 -18.34
N VAL A 584 5.89 -2.80 -17.99
CA VAL A 584 4.75 -3.63 -18.39
C VAL A 584 3.71 -2.73 -19.03
N ASP A 585 3.34 -3.06 -20.26
CA ASP A 585 2.29 -2.40 -21.03
C ASP A 585 1.12 -3.37 -21.20
N GLU A 586 -0.10 -2.92 -20.93
CA GLU A 586 -1.34 -3.63 -21.18
C GLU A 586 -2.23 -2.80 -22.10
N THR A 587 -2.75 -3.42 -23.15
CA THR A 587 -3.76 -2.82 -24.04
C THR A 587 -5.02 -3.66 -23.97
N THR A 588 -6.13 -3.08 -23.54
CA THR A 588 -7.42 -3.74 -23.43
C THR A 588 -8.43 -3.12 -24.37
N ASP A 589 -8.94 -3.90 -25.30
CA ASP A 589 -10.10 -3.56 -26.13
C ASP A 589 -11.35 -4.24 -25.57
N SER A 590 -12.43 -3.51 -25.38
CA SER A 590 -13.67 -4.01 -24.81
C SER A 590 -14.91 -3.58 -25.56
N ILE A 591 -15.92 -4.45 -25.54
CA ILE A 591 -17.28 -4.17 -26.03
C ILE A 591 -18.28 -4.70 -25.02
N TYR A 592 -19.41 -4.02 -24.89
CA TYR A 592 -20.48 -4.49 -24.02
C TYR A 592 -21.88 -4.22 -24.59
N LEU A 593 -22.83 -5.00 -24.07
CA LEU A 593 -24.25 -4.85 -24.27
C LEU A 593 -24.96 -5.02 -22.93
N GLN A 594 -25.86 -4.12 -22.59
CA GLN A 594 -26.69 -4.17 -21.39
C GLN A 594 -28.12 -3.80 -21.71
N SER A 595 -29.09 -4.40 -21.05
CA SER A 595 -30.50 -4.12 -21.19
C SER A 595 -31.19 -3.96 -19.85
N LYS A 596 -32.08 -2.98 -19.75
CA LYS A 596 -32.89 -2.71 -18.56
C LYS A 596 -34.35 -3.02 -18.87
N TRP A 597 -34.97 -3.78 -17.98
CA TRP A 597 -36.34 -4.22 -18.03
C TRP A 597 -37.08 -3.84 -16.77
N GLU A 598 -38.33 -3.36 -16.89
CA GLU A 598 -39.20 -3.03 -15.78
C GLU A 598 -40.57 -3.67 -15.97
N PHE A 599 -41.07 -4.25 -14.88
CA PHE A 599 -42.37 -4.92 -14.88
C PHE A 599 -43.16 -4.50 -13.65
N GLU A 600 -44.42 -4.16 -13.85
CA GLU A 600 -45.38 -3.90 -12.79
C GLU A 600 -46.37 -5.07 -12.71
N PHE A 601 -46.48 -5.70 -11.54
CA PHE A 601 -47.40 -6.81 -11.28
C PHE A 601 -48.27 -6.46 -10.08
N SER A 602 -49.46 -5.88 -10.34
CA SER A 602 -50.38 -5.41 -9.31
C SER A 602 -49.71 -4.37 -8.41
N ASP A 603 -49.28 -4.76 -7.21
CA ASP A 603 -48.66 -3.90 -6.20
C ASP A 603 -47.12 -4.10 -6.13
N TYR A 604 -46.54 -4.87 -7.04
CA TYR A 604 -45.12 -5.19 -7.06
C TYR A 604 -44.41 -4.58 -8.25
N PHE A 605 -43.24 -4.06 -8.03
CA PHE A 605 -42.34 -3.60 -9.07
C PHE A 605 -41.12 -4.51 -9.18
N MET A 606 -40.75 -4.89 -10.38
CA MET A 606 -39.55 -5.67 -10.66
C MET A 606 -38.71 -5.00 -11.74
N GLN A 607 -37.43 -4.79 -11.46
CA GLN A 607 -36.45 -4.33 -12.43
C GLN A 607 -35.41 -5.41 -12.67
N ILE A 608 -35.04 -5.65 -13.92
CA ILE A 608 -33.98 -6.57 -14.33
C ILE A 608 -32.98 -5.80 -15.16
N ASN A 609 -31.71 -5.90 -14.79
CA ASN A 609 -30.59 -5.49 -15.64
C ASN A 609 -29.83 -6.75 -16.07
N ALA A 610 -29.62 -6.93 -17.36
CA ALA A 610 -28.83 -8.05 -17.90
C ALA A 610 -27.79 -7.50 -18.86
N GLY A 611 -26.54 -7.88 -18.63
CA GLY A 611 -25.41 -7.37 -19.40
C GLY A 611 -24.38 -8.44 -19.74
N LEU A 612 -23.58 -8.12 -20.74
CA LEU A 612 -22.49 -8.93 -21.22
C LEU A 612 -21.35 -8.01 -21.67
N ARG A 613 -20.16 -8.23 -21.13
CA ARG A 613 -18.93 -7.52 -21.53
C ARG A 613 -17.90 -8.53 -22.02
N TYR A 614 -17.26 -8.23 -23.13
CA TYR A 614 -16.14 -8.99 -23.67
C TYR A 614 -14.92 -8.09 -23.72
N GLU A 615 -13.79 -8.60 -23.26
CA GLU A 615 -12.49 -7.89 -23.28
C GLU A 615 -11.41 -8.79 -23.85
N GLN A 616 -10.53 -8.17 -24.62
CA GLN A 616 -9.26 -8.76 -25.06
C GLN A 616 -8.12 -7.89 -24.55
N THR A 617 -7.13 -8.49 -23.92
CA THR A 617 -5.97 -7.80 -23.36
C THR A 617 -4.68 -8.38 -23.90
N ASP A 618 -3.84 -7.51 -24.46
CA ASP A 618 -2.46 -7.81 -24.86
C ASP A 618 -1.51 -7.28 -23.79
N VAL A 619 -0.55 -8.09 -23.37
CA VAL A 619 0.45 -7.76 -22.35
C VAL A 619 1.83 -7.77 -22.98
N THR A 620 2.62 -6.73 -22.79
CA THR A 620 4.03 -6.68 -23.17
C THR A 620 4.89 -6.29 -21.97
N SER A 621 5.88 -7.10 -21.66
CA SER A 621 6.87 -6.83 -20.61
C SER A 621 8.24 -6.64 -21.22
N VAL A 622 8.91 -5.55 -20.84
CA VAL A 622 10.30 -5.25 -21.20
C VAL A 622 11.10 -5.14 -19.93
N VAL A 623 12.09 -5.99 -19.73
CA VAL A 623 12.90 -6.03 -18.52
C VAL A 623 14.37 -6.01 -18.88
N ARG A 624 15.14 -5.19 -18.15
CA ARG A 624 16.60 -5.21 -18.25
C ARG A 624 17.11 -6.51 -17.62
N GLN A 625 17.85 -7.30 -18.39
CA GLN A 625 18.34 -8.61 -17.99
C GLN A 625 19.86 -8.58 -17.92
N ARG A 626 20.41 -8.60 -16.70
CA ARG A 626 21.85 -8.80 -16.50
C ARG A 626 22.21 -10.24 -16.85
N VAL A 627 23.38 -10.44 -17.45
CA VAL A 627 23.86 -11.77 -17.84
C VAL A 627 24.81 -12.29 -16.77
N GLU A 628 24.35 -13.27 -16.02
CA GLU A 628 25.13 -13.95 -15.00
C GLU A 628 26.23 -14.79 -15.66
N THR A 629 27.44 -14.76 -15.13
CA THR A 629 28.57 -15.49 -15.67
C THR A 629 29.10 -16.60 -14.78
N GLN A 630 29.22 -16.34 -13.50
CA GLN A 630 29.67 -17.31 -12.50
C GLN A 630 29.36 -16.82 -11.07
N VAL A 631 29.49 -17.72 -10.10
CA VAL A 631 29.40 -17.38 -8.67
C VAL A 631 30.76 -17.66 -8.04
N ASN A 632 31.40 -16.61 -7.53
CA ASN A 632 32.66 -16.75 -6.81
C ASN A 632 32.40 -16.98 -5.32
N TRP A 633 33.25 -17.78 -4.69
CA TRP A 633 33.33 -17.85 -3.25
C TRP A 633 34.41 -16.88 -2.79
N ASP A 634 33.96 -15.66 -2.38
CA ASP A 634 34.83 -14.51 -2.13
C ASP A 634 35.47 -14.53 -0.74
N SER A 635 34.78 -15.05 0.25
CA SER A 635 35.23 -15.23 1.62
C SER A 635 34.48 -16.40 2.25
N PRO A 636 34.89 -16.90 3.42
CA PRO A 636 34.21 -18.01 4.09
C PRO A 636 32.69 -17.88 4.18
N SER A 637 32.20 -16.66 4.35
CA SER A 637 30.77 -16.34 4.49
C SER A 637 30.13 -15.73 3.25
N GLU A 638 30.92 -15.36 2.21
CA GLU A 638 30.41 -14.60 1.07
C GLU A 638 30.56 -15.28 -0.27
N TRP A 639 29.44 -15.38 -0.96
CA TRP A 639 29.31 -15.90 -2.33
C TRP A 639 28.74 -14.80 -3.19
N ILE A 640 29.44 -14.44 -4.28
CA ILE A 640 29.10 -13.25 -5.06
C ILE A 640 28.87 -13.62 -6.51
N MET A 641 27.70 -13.25 -7.03
CA MET A 641 27.36 -13.39 -8.46
C MET A 641 28.22 -12.42 -9.29
N GLN A 642 28.78 -12.93 -10.37
CA GLN A 642 29.49 -12.14 -11.37
C GLN A 642 28.64 -11.99 -12.61
N TYR A 643 28.72 -10.81 -13.22
CA TYR A 643 27.96 -10.47 -14.42
C TYR A 643 28.90 -10.16 -15.59
N ALA A 644 28.42 -10.33 -16.80
CA ALA A 644 29.18 -9.98 -18.00
C ALA A 644 29.42 -8.48 -18.07
N ALA A 645 30.65 -8.09 -18.33
CA ALA A 645 31.00 -6.68 -18.54
C ALA A 645 30.29 -6.11 -19.79
N GLY A 646 29.69 -4.95 -19.71
CA GLY A 646 28.96 -4.29 -20.81
C GLY A 646 27.62 -4.98 -21.18
N GLY A 647 27.10 -5.84 -20.30
CA GLY A 647 25.79 -6.48 -20.48
C GLY A 647 24.60 -5.58 -20.11
N ASP A 648 24.83 -4.30 -19.91
CA ASP A 648 23.86 -3.34 -19.37
C ASP A 648 22.73 -2.96 -20.34
N ASP A 649 22.86 -3.27 -21.62
CA ASP A 649 21.86 -2.94 -22.64
C ASP A 649 21.01 -4.14 -23.09
N ASN A 650 21.04 -5.25 -22.35
CA ASN A 650 20.22 -6.41 -22.69
C ASN A 650 18.80 -6.26 -22.14
N PHE A 651 17.85 -6.00 -23.03
CA PHE A 651 16.43 -5.99 -22.70
C PHE A 651 15.76 -7.27 -23.21
N LEU A 652 15.06 -7.94 -22.29
CA LEU A 652 14.20 -9.08 -22.62
C LEU A 652 12.78 -8.58 -22.80
N THR A 653 12.20 -8.82 -23.98
CA THR A 653 10.79 -8.56 -24.25
C THR A 653 10.02 -9.86 -24.22
N GLN A 654 8.94 -9.90 -23.44
CA GLN A 654 8.00 -11.02 -23.41
C GLN A 654 6.59 -10.50 -23.65
N GLN A 655 5.74 -11.33 -24.28
CA GLN A 655 4.37 -10.99 -24.61
C GLN A 655 3.44 -12.09 -24.12
N GLY A 656 2.22 -11.72 -23.83
CA GLY A 656 1.11 -12.59 -23.46
C GLY A 656 -0.20 -11.93 -23.87
N ASP A 657 -1.26 -12.71 -23.95
CA ASP A 657 -2.60 -12.23 -24.25
C ASP A 657 -3.65 -13.09 -23.57
N TYR A 658 -4.81 -12.54 -23.34
CA TYR A 658 -5.99 -13.26 -22.88
C TYR A 658 -7.27 -12.57 -23.33
N ASP A 659 -8.36 -13.33 -23.36
CA ASP A 659 -9.71 -12.79 -23.53
C ASP A 659 -10.63 -13.29 -22.42
N ILE A 660 -11.66 -12.46 -22.10
CA ILE A 660 -12.60 -12.77 -21.02
C ILE A 660 -14.00 -12.32 -21.39
N LEU A 661 -14.99 -13.12 -20.95
CA LEU A 661 -16.41 -12.83 -21.10
C LEU A 661 -17.07 -12.72 -19.74
N LEU A 662 -17.67 -11.56 -19.45
CA LEU A 662 -18.26 -11.19 -18.17
C LEU A 662 -19.79 -11.00 -18.29
N PRO A 663 -20.59 -12.07 -18.15
CA PRO A 663 -22.05 -11.97 -18.08
C PRO A 663 -22.50 -11.50 -16.69
N MET A 664 -23.62 -10.77 -16.66
CA MET A 664 -24.24 -10.34 -15.41
C MET A 664 -25.75 -10.23 -15.52
N ILE A 665 -26.43 -10.41 -14.41
CA ILE A 665 -27.85 -10.16 -14.25
C ILE A 665 -28.12 -9.68 -12.82
N ASP A 666 -28.77 -8.54 -12.70
CA ASP A 666 -29.29 -8.01 -11.45
C ASP A 666 -30.81 -7.96 -11.50
N VAL A 667 -31.44 -8.39 -10.44
CA VAL A 667 -32.89 -8.36 -10.24
C VAL A 667 -33.18 -7.57 -8.97
N ARG A 668 -33.91 -6.49 -9.10
CA ARG A 668 -34.54 -5.75 -7.99
C ARG A 668 -36.01 -6.09 -7.96
N PHE A 669 -36.53 -6.41 -6.79
CA PHE A 669 -37.93 -6.68 -6.57
C PHE A 669 -38.44 -5.87 -5.38
N ASP A 670 -39.33 -4.91 -5.65
CA ASP A 670 -39.96 -4.08 -4.61
C ASP A 670 -41.16 -4.86 -4.05
N LEU A 671 -40.96 -5.51 -2.89
CA LEU A 671 -41.98 -6.31 -2.17
C LEU A 671 -43.07 -5.42 -1.58
N THR A 672 -42.70 -4.21 -1.18
CA THR A 672 -43.59 -3.10 -0.80
C THR A 672 -42.89 -1.78 -1.17
N GLU A 673 -43.57 -0.66 -0.97
CA GLU A 673 -42.93 0.66 -1.18
C GLU A 673 -41.65 0.84 -0.32
N ASP A 674 -41.56 0.14 0.83
CA ASP A 674 -40.49 0.28 1.80
C ASP A 674 -39.52 -0.91 1.81
N LEU A 675 -39.88 -2.07 1.22
CA LEU A 675 -39.11 -3.30 1.30
C LEU A 675 -38.66 -3.77 -0.08
N ILE A 676 -37.36 -3.75 -0.29
CA ILE A 676 -36.69 -4.12 -1.55
C ILE A 676 -35.88 -5.40 -1.33
N ALA A 677 -36.03 -6.37 -2.22
CA ALA A 677 -35.16 -7.54 -2.32
C ALA A 677 -34.33 -7.42 -3.62
N ARG A 678 -33.04 -7.76 -3.52
CA ARG A 678 -32.14 -7.82 -4.67
C ARG A 678 -31.50 -9.18 -4.79
N ALA A 679 -31.27 -9.61 -6.01
CA ALA A 679 -30.49 -10.79 -6.34
C ALA A 679 -29.61 -10.46 -7.55
N SER A 680 -28.33 -10.77 -7.44
CA SER A 680 -27.37 -10.55 -8.52
C SER A 680 -26.57 -11.83 -8.75
N TRP A 681 -26.33 -12.13 -10.03
CA TRP A 681 -25.41 -13.16 -10.45
C TRP A 681 -24.57 -12.60 -11.62
N GLY A 682 -23.29 -12.86 -11.57
CA GLY A 682 -22.41 -12.44 -12.65
C GLY A 682 -20.97 -12.81 -12.46
N LYS A 683 -20.19 -12.49 -13.48
CA LYS A 683 -18.73 -12.65 -13.42
C LYS A 683 -18.05 -11.29 -13.34
N THR A 684 -17.04 -11.22 -12.48
CA THR A 684 -16.11 -10.08 -12.40
C THR A 684 -14.68 -10.60 -12.50
N MET A 685 -13.74 -9.72 -12.73
CA MET A 685 -12.33 -10.10 -12.78
C MET A 685 -11.43 -9.09 -12.11
N SER A 686 -10.21 -9.51 -11.77
CA SER A 686 -9.07 -8.64 -11.48
C SER A 686 -7.85 -9.12 -12.25
N ARG A 687 -7.11 -8.18 -12.82
CA ARG A 687 -5.90 -8.50 -13.59
C ARG A 687 -4.78 -8.95 -12.66
N ALA A 688 -3.83 -9.74 -13.17
CA ALA A 688 -2.64 -10.12 -12.41
C ALA A 688 -1.89 -8.88 -11.91
N PRO A 689 -1.28 -8.91 -10.71
CA PRO A 689 -0.40 -7.84 -10.25
C PRO A 689 0.68 -7.53 -11.29
N LEU A 690 0.95 -6.25 -11.55
CA LEU A 690 1.88 -5.82 -12.61
C LEU A 690 3.30 -6.35 -12.38
N SER A 691 3.73 -6.44 -11.11
CA SER A 691 5.01 -7.05 -10.73
C SER A 691 5.13 -8.52 -11.14
N ASN A 692 4.02 -9.26 -11.15
CA ASN A 692 3.98 -10.67 -11.57
C ASN A 692 4.13 -10.84 -13.08
N LEU A 693 3.82 -9.82 -13.86
CA LEU A 693 3.92 -9.81 -15.31
C LEU A 693 5.31 -9.42 -15.82
N ALA A 694 6.17 -8.83 -14.97
CA ALA A 694 7.53 -8.44 -15.33
C ALA A 694 8.38 -9.68 -15.65
N GLY A 695 8.49 -10.03 -16.92
CA GLY A 695 8.94 -11.34 -17.42
C GLY A 695 10.43 -11.69 -17.25
N GLY A 696 11.27 -10.77 -16.73
CA GLY A 696 12.69 -10.98 -16.51
C GLY A 696 12.99 -12.00 -15.41
N ARG A 697 14.21 -12.56 -15.42
CA ARG A 697 14.73 -13.39 -14.35
C ARG A 697 15.69 -12.55 -13.49
N SER A 698 15.53 -12.63 -12.19
CA SER A 698 16.48 -12.09 -11.21
C SER A 698 17.02 -13.24 -10.36
N LEU A 699 18.33 -13.27 -10.14
CA LEU A 699 18.99 -14.23 -9.26
C LEU A 699 19.61 -13.48 -8.07
N SER A 700 19.68 -14.15 -6.93
CA SER A 700 20.37 -13.60 -5.75
C SER A 700 21.78 -13.18 -6.10
N GLY A 701 22.16 -11.96 -5.76
CA GLY A 701 23.52 -11.43 -5.93
C GLY A 701 24.54 -12.10 -5.01
N SER A 702 24.06 -12.64 -3.86
CA SER A 702 24.89 -13.36 -2.88
C SER A 702 24.32 -14.77 -2.63
N PRO A 703 24.44 -15.71 -3.58
CA PRO A 703 23.81 -17.03 -3.55
C PRO A 703 24.58 -18.03 -2.67
N LYS A 704 24.51 -17.83 -1.37
CA LYS A 704 25.10 -18.74 -0.38
C LYS A 704 24.46 -20.13 -0.47
N PRO A 705 25.17 -21.21 -0.09
CA PRO A 705 24.54 -22.52 0.09
C PRO A 705 23.30 -22.41 1.00
N GLY A 706 22.16 -22.91 0.52
CA GLY A 706 20.85 -22.75 1.20
C GLY A 706 20.06 -21.50 0.79
N ALA A 707 20.69 -20.47 0.22
CA ALA A 707 20.04 -19.21 -0.19
C ALA A 707 20.16 -18.93 -1.70
N ARG A 708 20.15 -19.97 -2.52
CA ARG A 708 20.23 -19.89 -3.99
C ARG A 708 18.85 -19.70 -4.57
N THR A 709 18.37 -18.48 -4.47
CA THR A 709 17.02 -18.11 -4.88
C THR A 709 17.05 -17.21 -6.11
N GLY A 710 15.95 -17.20 -6.82
CA GLY A 710 15.69 -16.29 -7.91
C GLY A 710 14.21 -16.12 -8.12
N SER A 711 13.85 -15.14 -8.92
CA SER A 711 12.47 -14.88 -9.30
C SER A 711 12.35 -14.68 -10.80
N ARG A 712 11.16 -14.90 -11.33
CA ARG A 712 10.82 -14.68 -12.73
C ARG A 712 9.34 -14.34 -12.83
N GLY A 713 8.99 -13.29 -13.58
CA GLY A 713 7.60 -13.00 -13.87
C GLY A 713 7.02 -13.88 -14.99
N ASN A 714 5.73 -13.68 -15.27
CA ASN A 714 4.97 -14.47 -16.22
C ASN A 714 3.92 -13.62 -16.94
N THR A 715 4.18 -13.25 -18.19
CA THR A 715 3.26 -12.46 -19.02
C THR A 715 2.02 -13.23 -19.49
N ASN A 716 2.01 -14.58 -19.35
CA ASN A 716 0.88 -15.43 -19.75
C ASN A 716 -0.09 -15.73 -18.60
N LEU A 717 -0.06 -14.96 -17.52
CA LEU A 717 -1.02 -15.10 -16.44
C LEU A 717 -2.43 -14.72 -16.91
N LEU A 718 -3.37 -15.62 -16.66
CA LEU A 718 -4.79 -15.32 -16.79
C LEU A 718 -5.22 -14.44 -15.60
N PRO A 719 -6.17 -13.53 -15.80
CA PRO A 719 -6.73 -12.75 -14.70
C PRO A 719 -7.45 -13.66 -13.70
N PHE A 720 -7.55 -13.20 -12.46
CA PHE A 720 -8.49 -13.77 -11.51
C PHE A 720 -9.91 -13.56 -12.05
N GLU A 721 -10.70 -14.61 -12.19
CA GLU A 721 -12.09 -14.54 -12.62
C GLU A 721 -12.97 -14.99 -11.46
N SER A 722 -13.97 -14.18 -11.08
CA SER A 722 -14.88 -14.50 -9.99
C SER A 722 -16.30 -14.71 -10.50
N THR A 723 -16.90 -15.84 -10.15
CA THR A 723 -18.35 -16.06 -10.26
C THR A 723 -19.01 -15.61 -8.97
N ASN A 724 -19.86 -14.59 -9.05
CA ASN A 724 -20.47 -13.93 -7.89
C ASN A 724 -21.96 -14.26 -7.78
N LEU A 725 -22.43 -14.39 -6.54
CA LEU A 725 -23.83 -14.49 -6.18
C LEU A 725 -24.11 -13.58 -4.99
N ASP A 726 -25.04 -12.66 -5.14
CA ASP A 726 -25.42 -11.69 -4.13
C ASP A 726 -26.91 -11.69 -3.87
N PHE A 727 -27.30 -11.58 -2.60
CA PHE A 727 -28.69 -11.36 -2.17
C PHE A 727 -28.71 -10.24 -1.14
N SER A 728 -29.66 -9.31 -1.26
CA SER A 728 -29.93 -8.32 -0.21
C SER A 728 -31.40 -8.13 0.04
N LEU A 729 -31.73 -7.80 1.30
CA LEU A 729 -33.04 -7.37 1.74
C LEU A 729 -32.90 -6.04 2.45
N GLU A 730 -33.60 -5.02 1.96
CA GLU A 730 -33.46 -3.62 2.38
C GLU A 730 -34.83 -3.07 2.79
N TYR A 731 -34.94 -2.54 4.01
CA TYR A 731 -36.17 -1.99 4.56
C TYR A 731 -35.99 -0.50 4.87
N TYR A 732 -36.63 0.34 4.06
CA TYR A 732 -36.59 1.80 4.10
C TYR A 732 -37.82 2.33 4.81
N TYR A 733 -37.82 2.40 6.15
CA TYR A 733 -39.01 2.64 6.96
C TYR A 733 -39.25 4.13 7.29
N ASN A 734 -38.30 5.00 7.04
CA ASN A 734 -38.43 6.47 7.17
C ASN A 734 -37.42 7.18 6.27
N GLU A 735 -37.62 8.47 6.06
CA GLU A 735 -36.65 9.32 5.40
C GLU A 735 -35.31 9.28 6.14
N GLY A 736 -34.24 8.92 5.42
CA GLY A 736 -32.90 8.74 5.96
C GLY A 736 -32.76 7.57 6.95
N SER A 737 -33.71 6.63 7.02
CA SER A 737 -33.68 5.49 7.93
C SER A 737 -33.91 4.19 7.22
N TYR A 738 -32.97 3.25 7.31
CA TYR A 738 -33.09 1.92 6.71
C TYR A 738 -32.38 0.84 7.53
N ALA A 739 -32.73 -0.39 7.26
CA ALA A 739 -32.00 -1.58 7.70
C ALA A 739 -31.78 -2.51 6.51
N SER A 740 -30.60 -3.09 6.39
CA SER A 740 -30.30 -4.05 5.33
C SER A 740 -29.57 -5.28 5.84
N LEU A 741 -29.82 -6.40 5.17
CA LEU A 741 -29.11 -7.66 5.34
C LEU A 741 -28.72 -8.18 3.96
N GLY A 742 -27.44 -8.43 3.77
CA GLY A 742 -26.88 -8.98 2.54
C GLY A 742 -26.16 -10.30 2.78
N TYR A 743 -26.16 -11.16 1.78
CA TYR A 743 -25.30 -12.34 1.66
C TYR A 743 -24.60 -12.29 0.32
N PHE A 744 -23.30 -12.56 0.31
CA PHE A 744 -22.52 -12.66 -0.92
C PHE A 744 -21.70 -13.95 -0.93
N LYS A 745 -21.47 -14.46 -2.14
CA LYS A 745 -20.51 -15.55 -2.40
C LYS A 745 -19.73 -15.23 -3.66
N LYS A 746 -18.42 -15.41 -3.61
CA LYS A 746 -17.47 -15.25 -4.72
C LYS A 746 -16.65 -16.53 -4.86
N GLU A 747 -16.64 -17.11 -6.04
CA GLU A 747 -15.81 -18.26 -6.41
C GLU A 747 -14.79 -17.79 -7.44
N VAL A 748 -13.52 -17.73 -7.03
CA VAL A 748 -12.42 -17.12 -7.79
C VAL A 748 -11.61 -18.21 -8.44
N ASP A 749 -11.66 -18.25 -9.77
CA ASP A 749 -10.86 -19.10 -10.62
C ASP A 749 -9.55 -18.43 -11.01
N ASN A 750 -8.60 -19.20 -11.53
CA ASN A 750 -7.28 -18.74 -11.97
C ASN A 750 -6.48 -18.04 -10.85
N PHE A 751 -6.63 -18.49 -9.60
CA PHE A 751 -5.93 -17.88 -8.49
C PHE A 751 -4.42 -17.87 -8.75
N ILE A 752 -3.76 -16.71 -8.61
CA ILE A 752 -2.34 -16.58 -8.91
C ILE A 752 -1.54 -16.88 -7.67
N GLN A 753 -0.67 -17.85 -7.77
CA GLN A 753 0.21 -18.29 -6.71
C GLN A 753 1.65 -18.32 -7.21
N THR A 754 2.59 -17.89 -6.37
CA THR A 754 4.00 -18.07 -6.65
C THR A 754 4.40 -19.53 -6.36
N THR A 755 4.94 -20.19 -7.35
CA THR A 755 5.48 -21.55 -7.23
C THR A 755 6.99 -21.53 -7.29
N ILE A 756 7.66 -22.36 -6.48
CA ILE A 756 9.12 -22.50 -6.52
C ILE A 756 9.48 -23.75 -7.31
N THR A 757 10.31 -23.56 -8.32
CA THR A 757 10.82 -24.64 -9.15
C THR A 757 12.33 -24.73 -9.03
N GLN A 758 12.85 -25.93 -8.72
CA GLN A 758 14.27 -26.18 -8.74
C GLN A 758 14.77 -26.34 -10.17
N THR A 759 15.76 -25.57 -10.55
CA THR A 759 16.34 -25.58 -11.89
C THR A 759 17.84 -25.33 -11.85
N THR A 760 18.52 -25.70 -12.90
CA THR A 760 19.93 -25.38 -13.13
C THR A 760 20.04 -24.39 -14.28
N ILE A 761 21.06 -23.54 -14.23
CA ILE A 761 21.35 -22.56 -15.28
C ILE A 761 22.70 -22.94 -15.87
N GLU A 762 22.74 -23.15 -17.18
CA GLU A 762 23.97 -23.53 -17.89
C GLU A 762 25.05 -22.46 -17.72
N GLY A 763 26.27 -22.90 -17.38
CA GLY A 763 27.38 -22.00 -17.11
C GLY A 763 27.52 -21.55 -15.64
N LEU A 764 26.50 -21.71 -14.80
CA LEU A 764 26.61 -21.45 -13.38
C LEU A 764 26.96 -22.72 -12.61
N TYR A 765 28.22 -22.85 -12.29
CA TYR A 765 28.77 -24.01 -11.57
C TYR A 765 28.89 -23.77 -10.08
N ASP A 766 28.75 -24.80 -9.29
CA ASP A 766 28.70 -24.79 -7.84
C ASP A 766 29.98 -25.34 -7.20
N ILE A 767 30.79 -24.49 -6.61
CA ILE A 767 31.98 -24.87 -5.85
C ILE A 767 31.57 -25.73 -4.65
N TYR A 768 30.44 -25.38 -3.97
CA TYR A 768 29.95 -26.12 -2.84
C TYR A 768 29.57 -27.54 -3.22
N ASN A 769 30.08 -28.52 -2.47
CA ASN A 769 29.93 -29.94 -2.78
C ASN A 769 30.60 -30.39 -4.09
N GLY A 770 31.38 -29.54 -4.74
CA GLY A 770 32.21 -29.92 -5.89
C GLY A 770 33.38 -30.84 -5.49
N PRO A 771 34.09 -31.42 -6.47
CA PRO A 771 35.21 -32.32 -6.19
C PRO A 771 36.32 -31.67 -5.35
N ARG A 772 36.66 -30.42 -5.62
CA ARG A 772 37.67 -29.64 -4.92
C ARG A 772 37.27 -29.33 -3.47
N TYR A 773 36.00 -29.02 -3.27
CA TYR A 773 35.40 -28.75 -1.95
C TYR A 773 35.43 -30.01 -1.07
N LYS A 774 35.02 -31.16 -1.63
CA LYS A 774 35.06 -32.46 -0.94
C LYS A 774 36.48 -32.89 -0.61
N GLN A 775 37.45 -32.62 -1.48
CA GLN A 775 38.86 -32.91 -1.19
C GLN A 775 39.36 -32.06 -0.01
N ALA A 776 39.00 -30.78 0.02
CA ALA A 776 39.40 -29.92 1.13
C ALA A 776 38.81 -30.39 2.47
N ILE A 777 37.58 -30.87 2.49
CA ILE A 777 36.97 -31.50 3.68
C ILE A 777 37.80 -32.74 4.09
N ALA A 778 38.09 -33.64 3.16
CA ALA A 778 38.86 -34.87 3.45
C ALA A 778 40.25 -34.55 3.99
N ASP A 779 40.92 -33.51 3.48
CA ASP A 779 42.23 -33.07 3.93
C ASP A 779 42.19 -32.53 5.37
N ILE A 780 41.10 -31.79 5.75
CA ILE A 780 40.88 -31.29 7.09
C ILE A 780 40.59 -32.42 8.06
N GLU A 781 39.65 -33.30 7.71
CA GLU A 781 39.26 -34.44 8.55
C GLU A 781 40.42 -35.41 8.79
N ALA A 782 41.27 -35.59 7.77
CA ALA A 782 42.49 -36.43 7.92
C ALA A 782 43.48 -35.91 8.99
N ARG A 783 43.38 -34.60 9.33
CA ARG A 783 44.15 -33.99 10.45
C ARG A 783 43.42 -34.05 11.78
N GLY A 784 42.20 -34.59 11.81
CA GLY A 784 41.35 -34.63 12.99
C GLY A 784 40.72 -33.26 13.33
N GLU A 785 40.63 -32.35 12.38
CA GLU A 785 40.07 -31.02 12.51
C GLU A 785 38.62 -31.00 12.03
N GLN A 786 37.82 -30.03 12.52
CA GLN A 786 36.44 -29.85 12.04
C GLN A 786 36.44 -29.08 10.74
N ALA A 787 35.70 -29.53 9.74
CA ALA A 787 35.54 -28.90 8.44
C ALA A 787 34.46 -27.76 8.50
N THR A 788 34.82 -26.64 9.10
CA THR A 788 34.02 -25.42 9.09
C THR A 788 34.19 -24.69 7.75
N SER A 789 33.27 -23.76 7.40
CA SER A 789 33.40 -22.96 6.17
C SER A 789 34.74 -22.23 6.10
N ASP A 790 35.20 -21.65 7.19
CA ASP A 790 36.52 -20.99 7.30
C ASP A 790 37.66 -21.97 6.99
N ALA A 791 37.64 -23.14 7.63
CA ALA A 791 38.65 -24.16 7.45
C ALA A 791 38.68 -24.69 6.00
N ILE A 792 37.51 -24.92 5.39
CA ILE A 792 37.39 -25.42 4.03
C ILE A 792 37.88 -24.35 3.03
N PHE A 793 37.45 -23.09 3.20
CA PHE A 793 37.92 -21.99 2.36
C PHE A 793 39.45 -21.86 2.41
N ALA A 794 40.03 -21.78 3.63
CA ALA A 794 41.47 -21.71 3.82
C ALA A 794 42.19 -22.93 3.20
N GLN A 795 41.65 -24.13 3.36
CA GLN A 795 42.22 -25.34 2.79
C GLN A 795 42.19 -25.34 1.27
N MET A 796 41.10 -24.87 0.63
CA MET A 796 40.99 -24.71 -0.81
C MET A 796 42.01 -23.72 -1.37
N ILE A 797 42.20 -22.59 -0.66
CA ILE A 797 43.29 -21.63 -1.00
C ILE A 797 44.67 -22.31 -0.88
N ALA A 798 44.92 -23.04 0.19
CA ALA A 798 46.17 -23.78 0.40
C ALA A 798 46.41 -24.85 -0.65
N ASN A 799 45.36 -25.49 -1.15
CA ASN A 799 45.39 -26.44 -2.26
C ASN A 799 45.61 -25.79 -3.64
N GLY A 800 45.75 -24.46 -3.69
CA GLY A 800 46.00 -23.70 -4.91
C GLY A 800 44.76 -23.42 -5.80
N HIS A 801 43.58 -23.42 -5.19
CA HIS A 801 42.31 -23.10 -5.88
C HIS A 801 41.90 -21.65 -5.77
N GLY A 802 42.65 -20.80 -5.07
CA GLY A 802 42.44 -19.37 -5.03
C GLY A 802 43.00 -18.65 -6.25
N ASN A 803 42.30 -17.60 -6.71
CA ASN A 803 42.83 -16.67 -7.70
C ASN A 803 43.81 -15.66 -7.06
N ALA A 804 44.25 -14.67 -7.82
CA ALA A 804 45.21 -13.66 -7.34
C ALA A 804 44.64 -12.78 -6.20
N ASP A 805 43.35 -12.64 -6.13
CA ASP A 805 42.66 -11.86 -5.11
C ASP A 805 42.24 -12.72 -3.90
N GLY A 806 42.64 -13.99 -3.85
CA GLY A 806 42.33 -14.92 -2.79
C GLY A 806 40.90 -15.45 -2.80
N LYS A 807 40.18 -15.29 -3.91
CA LYS A 807 38.84 -15.79 -4.12
C LYS A 807 38.87 -17.15 -4.83
N ILE A 808 37.85 -17.97 -4.62
CA ILE A 808 37.70 -19.26 -5.28
C ILE A 808 36.68 -19.13 -6.41
N GLU A 809 37.13 -19.38 -7.63
CA GLU A 809 36.27 -19.38 -8.82
C GLU A 809 35.74 -20.78 -9.12
N PRO A 810 34.52 -20.90 -9.67
CA PRO A 810 33.97 -22.18 -10.09
C PRO A 810 34.74 -22.72 -11.32
N SER A 811 34.63 -24.00 -11.53
CA SER A 811 35.18 -24.68 -12.72
C SER A 811 34.14 -25.58 -13.37
N SER A 812 34.36 -25.96 -14.64
CA SER A 812 33.50 -26.92 -15.35
C SER A 812 33.47 -28.32 -14.77
N ASP A 813 34.39 -28.62 -13.84
CA ASP A 813 34.40 -29.91 -13.10
C ASP A 813 33.47 -29.90 -11.88
N ASP A 814 33.01 -28.70 -11.45
CA ASP A 814 32.05 -28.55 -10.39
C ASP A 814 30.62 -28.82 -10.93
N PRO A 815 29.70 -29.31 -10.11
CA PRO A 815 28.30 -29.52 -10.55
C PRO A 815 27.62 -28.20 -10.91
N LEU A 816 26.58 -28.27 -11.77
CA LEU A 816 25.73 -27.09 -11.99
C LEU A 816 25.02 -26.70 -10.68
N MET A 817 24.97 -25.40 -10.45
CA MET A 817 24.26 -24.82 -9.29
C MET A 817 22.75 -25.00 -9.45
N VAL A 818 22.11 -25.50 -8.40
CA VAL A 818 20.65 -25.65 -8.34
C VAL A 818 20.05 -24.40 -7.71
N TRP A 819 19.10 -23.81 -8.40
CA TRP A 819 18.40 -22.58 -8.01
C TRP A 819 16.95 -22.87 -7.70
N ASN A 820 16.43 -22.24 -6.66
CA ASN A 820 15.02 -22.17 -6.34
C ASN A 820 14.42 -20.93 -7.00
N ILE A 821 13.79 -21.12 -8.16
CA ILE A 821 13.19 -20.01 -8.91
C ILE A 821 11.71 -19.91 -8.57
N SER A 822 11.34 -18.78 -8.00
CA SER A 822 9.94 -18.42 -7.75
C SER A 822 9.31 -17.81 -9.01
N GLN A 823 8.12 -18.30 -9.38
CA GLN A 823 7.36 -17.80 -10.53
C GLN A 823 5.87 -17.80 -10.24
N PRO A 824 5.14 -16.71 -10.53
CA PRO A 824 3.68 -16.69 -10.42
C PRO A 824 3.03 -17.57 -11.51
N GLN A 825 2.03 -18.33 -11.10
CA GLN A 825 1.25 -19.25 -11.97
C GLN A 825 -0.22 -19.23 -11.53
N ASN A 826 -1.13 -19.49 -12.48
CA ASN A 826 -2.52 -19.71 -12.17
C ASN A 826 -2.70 -21.10 -11.54
N THR A 827 -3.51 -21.15 -10.48
CA THR A 827 -3.78 -22.36 -9.69
C THR A 827 -5.28 -22.59 -9.52
N ASP A 828 -5.66 -23.50 -8.63
CA ASP A 828 -7.05 -23.90 -8.37
C ASP A 828 -7.91 -22.76 -7.82
N SER A 829 -9.22 -22.93 -7.96
CA SER A 829 -10.24 -21.99 -7.51
C SER A 829 -10.26 -21.84 -5.98
N LYS A 830 -10.66 -20.65 -5.52
CA LYS A 830 -10.83 -20.27 -4.12
C LYS A 830 -12.23 -19.68 -3.92
N SER A 831 -12.82 -19.87 -2.76
CA SER A 831 -14.16 -19.38 -2.44
C SER A 831 -14.14 -18.48 -1.22
N VAL A 832 -14.93 -17.41 -1.29
CA VAL A 832 -15.19 -16.47 -0.19
C VAL A 832 -16.68 -16.21 -0.12
N ASP A 833 -17.27 -16.25 1.07
CA ASP A 833 -18.63 -15.84 1.29
C ASP A 833 -18.78 -15.04 2.60
N GLY A 834 -19.92 -14.37 2.75
CA GLY A 834 -20.12 -13.55 3.95
C GLY A 834 -21.49 -12.91 4.05
N PHE A 835 -21.70 -12.27 5.19
CA PHE A 835 -22.90 -11.52 5.51
C PHE A 835 -22.58 -10.05 5.76
N GLU A 836 -23.45 -9.17 5.27
CA GLU A 836 -23.38 -7.73 5.46
C GLU A 836 -24.66 -7.27 6.19
N VAL A 837 -24.50 -6.50 7.25
CA VAL A 837 -25.63 -5.92 8.01
C VAL A 837 -25.42 -4.43 8.12
N ALA A 838 -26.43 -3.63 7.83
CA ALA A 838 -26.40 -2.18 8.06
C ALA A 838 -27.73 -1.68 8.64
N VAL A 839 -27.64 -0.73 9.56
CA VAL A 839 -28.77 0.00 10.13
C VAL A 839 -28.39 1.47 10.21
N GLN A 840 -29.24 2.32 9.63
CA GLN A 840 -29.17 3.77 9.75
C GLN A 840 -30.50 4.28 10.29
N HIS A 841 -30.48 5.11 11.32
CA HIS A 841 -31.71 5.63 11.94
C HIS A 841 -31.59 7.09 12.32
N LEU A 842 -32.54 7.89 11.84
CA LEU A 842 -32.74 9.29 12.24
C LEU A 842 -33.87 9.36 13.25
N PHE A 843 -33.63 9.92 14.43
CA PHE A 843 -34.64 10.04 15.50
C PHE A 843 -35.58 11.25 15.27
N GLY A 844 -36.28 11.27 14.13
CA GLY A 844 -37.19 12.37 13.76
C GLY A 844 -36.50 13.71 13.75
N GLU A 845 -37.15 14.73 14.35
CA GLU A 845 -36.65 16.11 14.41
C GLU A 845 -35.80 16.39 15.67
N THR A 846 -35.34 15.36 16.37
CA THR A 846 -34.54 15.54 17.59
C THR A 846 -33.12 16.01 17.30
N GLY A 847 -32.65 15.86 16.09
CA GLY A 847 -31.27 16.10 15.68
C GLY A 847 -30.34 14.89 15.88
N PHE A 848 -30.77 13.87 16.64
CA PHE A 848 -29.95 12.66 16.82
C PHE A 848 -30.10 11.68 15.66
N GLY A 849 -29.01 10.95 15.36
CA GLY A 849 -29.00 9.82 14.47
C GLY A 849 -27.91 8.84 14.83
N LEU A 850 -28.03 7.64 14.32
CA LEU A 850 -27.04 6.56 14.46
C LEU A 850 -26.91 5.75 13.17
N GLY A 851 -25.73 5.21 12.96
CA GLY A 851 -25.42 4.25 11.93
C GLY A 851 -24.59 3.11 12.52
N VAL A 852 -24.89 1.89 12.11
CA VAL A 852 -24.10 0.70 12.46
C VAL A 852 -24.01 -0.17 11.23
N ASN A 853 -22.84 -0.65 10.92
CA ASN A 853 -22.68 -1.72 9.94
C ASN A 853 -21.66 -2.76 10.41
N ALA A 854 -21.81 -3.97 9.93
CA ALA A 854 -20.89 -5.06 10.18
C ALA A 854 -20.84 -6.00 8.98
N THR A 855 -19.66 -6.57 8.77
CA THR A 855 -19.41 -7.55 7.72
C THR A 855 -18.70 -8.74 8.34
N PHE A 856 -19.20 -9.93 8.05
CA PHE A 856 -18.64 -11.21 8.46
C PHE A 856 -18.20 -11.93 7.20
N VAL A 857 -16.92 -12.30 7.11
CA VAL A 857 -16.34 -12.89 5.91
C VAL A 857 -15.67 -14.21 6.27
N ASP A 858 -15.98 -15.24 5.50
CA ASP A 858 -15.34 -16.55 5.59
C ASP A 858 -14.78 -16.97 4.23
N GLY A 859 -13.71 -17.75 4.22
CA GLY A 859 -13.07 -18.20 2.98
C GLY A 859 -12.37 -19.55 3.15
N ASP A 860 -12.37 -20.34 2.08
CA ASP A 860 -11.82 -21.71 2.05
C ASP A 860 -10.27 -21.77 2.15
N VAL A 861 -9.60 -20.69 2.51
CA VAL A 861 -8.14 -20.60 2.42
C VAL A 861 -7.55 -20.09 3.71
N GLU A 862 -7.51 -20.95 4.71
CA GLU A 862 -6.72 -20.72 5.91
C GLU A 862 -5.24 -21.04 5.65
N PHE A 863 -4.35 -20.34 6.32
CA PHE A 863 -2.93 -20.67 6.36
C PHE A 863 -2.70 -21.77 7.40
N ASP A 864 -2.14 -22.91 6.96
CA ASP A 864 -1.73 -24.00 7.87
C ASP A 864 -0.42 -23.63 8.56
N SER A 865 -0.49 -23.21 9.81
CA SER A 865 0.65 -22.79 10.63
C SER A 865 1.64 -23.94 10.95
N GLU A 866 1.22 -25.20 10.89
CA GLU A 866 2.10 -26.35 11.14
C GLU A 866 2.95 -26.72 9.92
N SER A 867 2.50 -26.33 8.72
CA SER A 867 3.16 -26.66 7.47
C SER A 867 4.26 -25.66 7.12
N LEU A 868 5.44 -26.17 6.76
CA LEU A 868 6.54 -25.37 6.17
C LEU A 868 6.52 -25.38 4.64
N VAL A 869 5.57 -26.07 4.03
CA VAL A 869 5.39 -26.02 2.57
C VAL A 869 4.81 -24.66 2.20
N GLN A 870 5.25 -24.12 1.07
CA GLN A 870 4.70 -22.88 0.53
C GLN A 870 3.18 -22.98 0.35
N GLN A 871 2.46 -21.98 0.80
CA GLN A 871 1.01 -21.89 0.75
C GLN A 871 0.59 -20.58 0.09
N ALA A 872 -0.63 -20.54 -0.45
CA ALA A 872 -1.22 -19.34 -1.02
C ALA A 872 -2.63 -19.11 -0.47
N PRO A 873 -2.73 -18.65 0.75
CA PRO A 873 -3.99 -18.24 1.34
C PRO A 873 -4.50 -16.94 0.70
N LEU A 874 -5.76 -16.63 0.89
CA LEU A 874 -6.29 -15.29 0.62
C LEU A 874 -5.88 -14.33 1.72
N THR A 875 -5.35 -13.17 1.31
CA THR A 875 -4.96 -12.10 2.23
C THR A 875 -6.07 -11.07 2.37
N GLY A 876 -6.16 -10.42 3.53
CA GLY A 876 -7.11 -9.33 3.78
C GLY A 876 -8.47 -9.75 4.31
N LEU A 877 -8.79 -11.06 4.38
CA LEU A 877 -10.04 -11.56 4.96
C LEU A 877 -10.12 -11.21 6.44
N SER A 878 -11.15 -10.48 6.83
CA SER A 878 -11.40 -10.13 8.23
C SER A 878 -12.82 -9.67 8.44
N ASP A 879 -13.36 -9.94 9.60
CA ASP A 879 -14.58 -9.28 10.05
C ASP A 879 -14.35 -7.79 10.29
N SER A 880 -15.37 -6.98 10.10
CA SER A 880 -15.31 -5.56 10.36
C SER A 880 -16.63 -5.01 10.87
N ALA A 881 -16.57 -3.96 11.67
CA ALA A 881 -17.76 -3.28 12.17
C ALA A 881 -17.50 -1.78 12.33
N ASN A 882 -18.49 -0.97 12.00
CA ASN A 882 -18.45 0.46 12.16
C ASN A 882 -19.68 0.95 12.93
N PHE A 883 -19.45 1.90 13.81
CA PHE A 883 -20.48 2.58 14.57
C PHE A 883 -20.34 4.10 14.37
N GLN A 884 -21.46 4.77 14.15
CA GLN A 884 -21.54 6.21 14.05
C GLN A 884 -22.73 6.71 14.89
N ALA A 885 -22.50 7.71 15.72
CA ALA A 885 -23.55 8.46 16.39
C ALA A 885 -23.37 9.94 16.10
N PHE A 886 -24.44 10.67 15.87
CA PHE A 886 -24.36 12.10 15.64
C PHE A 886 -25.55 12.88 16.20
N TYR A 887 -25.31 14.15 16.42
CA TYR A 887 -26.30 15.16 16.74
C TYR A 887 -26.15 16.35 15.80
N GLU A 888 -27.22 16.75 15.15
CA GLU A 888 -27.21 17.91 14.24
C GLU A 888 -28.49 18.70 14.43
N LYS A 889 -28.39 19.84 15.06
CA LYS A 889 -29.51 20.77 15.28
C LYS A 889 -29.03 22.14 15.73
N ASP A 890 -29.77 23.20 15.32
CA ASP A 890 -29.56 24.57 15.76
C ASP A 890 -28.11 25.09 15.56
N GLY A 891 -27.49 24.72 14.41
CA GLY A 891 -26.13 25.13 14.07
C GLY A 891 -25.02 24.31 14.74
N LEU A 892 -25.36 23.37 15.63
CA LEU A 892 -24.41 22.46 16.26
C LEU A 892 -24.47 21.09 15.58
N SER A 893 -23.33 20.58 15.11
CA SER A 893 -23.16 19.25 14.59
C SER A 893 -22.04 18.53 15.33
N VAL A 894 -22.33 17.37 15.92
CA VAL A 894 -21.36 16.53 16.62
C VAL A 894 -21.46 15.13 16.03
N LYS A 895 -20.33 14.54 15.64
CA LYS A 895 -20.26 13.18 15.13
C LYS A 895 -19.17 12.42 15.87
N LEU A 896 -19.50 11.22 16.32
CA LEU A 896 -18.59 10.26 16.95
C LEU A 896 -18.62 8.99 16.12
N THR A 897 -17.45 8.49 15.74
CA THR A 897 -17.30 7.25 14.96
C THR A 897 -16.38 6.28 15.66
N TYR A 898 -16.66 5.00 15.49
CA TYR A 898 -15.80 3.89 15.86
C TYR A 898 -15.69 2.93 14.69
N ALA A 899 -14.48 2.63 14.29
CA ALA A 899 -14.19 1.68 13.24
C ALA A 899 -13.34 0.54 13.80
N TRP A 900 -13.78 -0.70 13.58
CA TRP A 900 -13.10 -1.90 14.05
C TRP A 900 -12.90 -2.90 12.91
N ARG A 901 -11.73 -3.51 12.91
CA ARG A 901 -11.35 -4.59 12.02
C ARG A 901 -10.70 -5.70 12.85
N ASP A 902 -11.09 -6.94 12.59
CA ASP A 902 -10.49 -8.11 13.25
C ASP A 902 -9.10 -8.42 12.70
N ALA A 903 -8.37 -9.31 13.38
CA ALA A 903 -7.08 -9.80 12.92
C ALA A 903 -7.19 -10.42 11.52
N TYR A 904 -6.16 -10.21 10.70
CA TYR A 904 -6.17 -10.73 9.33
C TYR A 904 -4.76 -11.03 8.81
N LEU A 905 -4.70 -11.92 7.82
CA LEU A 905 -3.47 -12.20 7.09
C LEU A 905 -3.14 -11.03 6.16
N ILE A 906 -2.04 -10.34 6.43
CA ILE A 906 -1.51 -9.26 5.57
C ILE A 906 -0.90 -9.84 4.30
N GLY A 907 -0.09 -10.88 4.47
CA GLY A 907 0.70 -11.48 3.40
C GLY A 907 1.39 -12.77 3.79
N VAL A 908 2.07 -13.35 2.83
CA VAL A 908 2.87 -14.57 3.00
C VAL A 908 4.29 -14.29 2.50
N GLY A 909 5.27 -14.67 3.30
CA GLY A 909 6.68 -14.38 3.09
C GLY A 909 7.21 -13.37 4.10
N GLN A 910 8.49 -13.10 4.05
CA GLN A 910 9.19 -12.20 4.97
C GLN A 910 10.36 -11.49 4.25
N ALA A 911 10.81 -10.34 4.79
CA ALA A 911 11.78 -9.48 4.14
C ALA A 911 13.13 -10.18 3.87
N GLN A 912 13.61 -10.98 4.81
CA GLN A 912 14.90 -11.67 4.70
C GLN A 912 14.83 -13.02 3.93
N GLY A 913 13.67 -13.40 3.42
CA GLY A 913 13.49 -14.69 2.78
C GLY A 913 13.62 -15.88 3.73
N SER A 914 13.10 -17.03 3.33
CA SER A 914 13.25 -18.32 4.01
C SER A 914 12.98 -19.44 3.02
N ALA A 915 13.32 -20.69 3.38
CA ALA A 915 13.01 -21.87 2.57
C ALA A 915 11.50 -22.13 2.48
N ASP A 916 10.73 -21.68 3.48
CA ASP A 916 9.28 -21.61 3.46
C ASP A 916 8.79 -20.16 3.21
N ALA A 917 7.47 -19.95 3.21
CA ALA A 917 6.87 -18.64 3.10
C ALA A 917 5.94 -18.41 4.31
N PRO A 918 6.48 -17.95 5.46
CA PRO A 918 5.69 -17.78 6.68
C PRO A 918 4.65 -16.67 6.56
N PRO A 919 3.52 -16.78 7.28
CA PRO A 919 2.47 -15.78 7.25
C PRO A 919 2.86 -14.52 8.01
N GLN A 920 2.21 -13.41 7.66
CA GLN A 920 2.24 -12.15 8.40
C GLN A 920 0.81 -11.75 8.73
N TYR A 921 0.46 -11.68 10.01
CA TYR A 921 -0.85 -11.26 10.49
C TYR A 921 -0.79 -9.87 11.11
N ALA A 922 -1.82 -9.05 10.87
CA ALA A 922 -2.15 -7.91 11.72
C ALA A 922 -3.07 -8.36 12.85
N LYS A 923 -2.87 -7.83 14.05
CA LYS A 923 -3.86 -7.94 15.14
C LYS A 923 -5.08 -7.07 14.84
N SER A 924 -6.16 -7.28 15.61
CA SER A 924 -7.35 -6.45 15.52
C SER A 924 -7.03 -4.98 15.84
N TYR A 925 -7.72 -4.07 15.16
CA TYR A 925 -7.54 -2.62 15.29
C TYR A 925 -8.89 -1.94 15.48
N GLY A 926 -8.98 -0.98 16.42
CA GLY A 926 -10.22 -0.26 16.70
C GLY A 926 -10.03 1.20 17.11
N GLN A 927 -10.49 2.14 16.29
CA GLN A 927 -10.23 3.58 16.44
C GLN A 927 -11.51 4.38 16.70
N TRP A 928 -11.43 5.31 17.65
CA TRP A 928 -12.46 6.33 17.90
C TRP A 928 -12.06 7.67 17.32
N ASP A 929 -12.99 8.31 16.59
CA ASP A 929 -12.84 9.66 16.05
C ASP A 929 -14.03 10.54 16.41
N VAL A 930 -13.80 11.85 16.51
CA VAL A 930 -14.84 12.85 16.82
C VAL A 930 -14.71 14.04 15.87
N SER A 931 -15.86 14.58 15.46
CA SER A 931 -15.95 15.85 14.75
C SER A 931 -17.04 16.70 15.37
N VAL A 932 -16.74 17.96 15.63
CA VAL A 932 -17.67 18.95 16.18
C VAL A 932 -17.65 20.18 15.29
N ASN A 933 -18.80 20.58 14.77
CA ASN A 933 -18.95 21.80 13.97
C ASN A 933 -19.98 22.70 14.63
N TYR A 934 -19.73 24.02 14.63
CA TYR A 934 -20.65 25.01 15.11
C TYR A 934 -20.76 26.18 14.13
N ASP A 935 -21.95 26.39 13.58
CA ASP A 935 -22.25 27.48 12.68
C ASP A 935 -22.46 28.75 13.48
N ILE A 936 -21.54 29.70 13.38
CA ILE A 936 -21.64 31.03 14.04
C ILE A 936 -22.76 31.81 13.37
N ASP A 937 -22.83 31.73 12.06
CA ASP A 937 -23.89 32.30 11.21
C ASP A 937 -23.99 31.47 9.91
N GLU A 938 -24.75 31.94 8.92
CA GLU A 938 -24.94 31.26 7.64
C GLU A 938 -23.65 31.13 6.79
N GLN A 939 -22.60 31.88 7.14
CA GLN A 939 -21.36 31.94 6.37
C GLN A 939 -20.16 31.34 7.10
N PHE A 940 -20.13 31.42 8.45
CA PHE A 940 -18.99 31.02 9.24
C PHE A 940 -19.28 29.82 10.13
N THR A 941 -18.52 28.77 9.95
CA THR A 941 -18.48 27.59 10.81
C THR A 941 -17.12 27.47 11.47
N VAL A 942 -17.06 27.23 12.77
CA VAL A 942 -15.88 26.78 13.50
C VAL A 942 -15.99 25.28 13.75
N PHE A 943 -14.86 24.57 13.71
CA PHE A 943 -14.90 23.14 13.94
C PHE A 943 -13.67 22.64 14.68
N PHE A 944 -13.85 21.47 15.29
CA PHE A 944 -12.83 20.68 15.97
C PHE A 944 -12.93 19.24 15.51
N GLU A 945 -11.78 18.61 15.24
CA GLU A 945 -11.67 17.19 14.90
C GLU A 945 -10.63 16.52 15.80
N GLY A 946 -10.90 15.30 16.19
CA GLY A 946 -9.97 14.43 16.90
C GLY A 946 -9.99 13.05 16.29
N ILE A 947 -8.82 12.54 15.94
CA ILE A 947 -8.60 11.26 15.28
C ILE A 947 -7.74 10.39 16.20
N ASN A 948 -8.06 9.09 16.26
CA ASN A 948 -7.39 8.11 17.14
C ASN A 948 -7.44 8.51 18.62
N LEU A 949 -8.64 8.86 19.11
CA LEU A 949 -8.83 9.35 20.49
C LEU A 949 -8.43 8.34 21.57
N ASN A 950 -8.48 7.04 21.26
CA ASN A 950 -8.07 5.97 22.17
C ASN A 950 -6.59 5.64 22.09
N ASN A 951 -5.81 6.36 21.27
CA ASN A 951 -4.39 6.10 21.05
C ASN A 951 -4.12 4.63 20.67
N GLU A 952 -4.90 4.13 19.70
CA GLU A 952 -4.78 2.75 19.20
C GLU A 952 -3.43 2.53 18.55
N THR A 953 -2.89 1.33 18.72
CA THR A 953 -1.58 0.92 18.22
C THR A 953 -1.71 -0.21 17.20
N GLU A 954 -0.70 -0.38 16.36
CA GLU A 954 -0.65 -1.46 15.37
C GLU A 954 0.30 -2.57 15.82
N GLN A 955 -0.12 -3.82 15.72
CA GLN A 955 0.71 -4.99 16.02
C GLN A 955 0.55 -6.07 14.95
N GLY A 956 1.64 -6.84 14.73
CA GLY A 956 1.62 -7.99 13.84
C GLY A 956 2.41 -9.17 14.37
N TYR A 957 2.05 -10.36 13.92
CA TYR A 957 2.65 -11.62 14.31
C TYR A 957 2.79 -12.59 13.12
N GLY A 958 3.60 -13.63 13.30
CA GLY A 958 3.88 -14.64 12.27
C GLY A 958 2.91 -15.84 12.32
N ARG A 959 3.42 -17.07 12.35
CA ARG A 959 2.62 -18.31 12.41
C ARG A 959 1.80 -18.44 13.68
N TYR A 960 2.32 -17.90 14.75
CA TYR A 960 1.73 -17.92 16.10
C TYR A 960 1.85 -16.52 16.70
N GLU A 961 1.01 -16.18 17.65
CA GLU A 961 1.01 -14.84 18.27
C GLU A 961 2.33 -14.50 18.96
N GLU A 962 3.06 -15.51 19.41
CA GLU A 962 4.38 -15.39 20.02
C GLU A 962 5.51 -15.13 19.00
N GLN A 963 5.22 -15.27 17.71
CA GLN A 963 6.12 -14.85 16.63
C GLN A 963 5.89 -13.38 16.32
N PHE A 964 6.38 -12.51 17.20
CA PHE A 964 6.31 -11.07 17.00
C PHE A 964 6.87 -10.65 15.65
N LEU A 965 6.20 -9.77 14.93
CA LEU A 965 6.69 -9.16 13.71
C LEU A 965 6.86 -7.66 13.83
N PHE A 966 5.84 -6.95 14.32
CA PHE A 966 5.94 -5.52 14.55
C PHE A 966 4.97 -5.02 15.62
N ALA A 967 5.38 -3.92 16.24
CA ALA A 967 4.54 -3.04 17.06
C ALA A 967 4.82 -1.60 16.63
N ARG A 968 3.78 -0.80 16.41
CA ARG A 968 3.88 0.59 15.98
C ARG A 968 2.96 1.45 16.81
N GLN A 969 3.48 2.61 17.21
CA GLN A 969 2.79 3.60 18.01
C GLN A 969 2.75 4.93 17.24
N TYR A 970 1.55 5.49 17.15
CA TYR A 970 1.26 6.83 16.66
C TYR A 970 0.47 7.55 17.76
N GLY A 971 0.47 8.87 17.80
CA GLY A 971 -0.35 9.62 18.75
C GLY A 971 -1.76 9.93 18.22
N PRO A 972 -2.67 10.37 19.09
CA PRO A 972 -3.88 11.08 18.68
C PRO A 972 -3.57 12.36 17.91
N ARG A 973 -4.42 12.69 16.94
CA ARG A 973 -4.31 13.94 16.17
C ARG A 973 -5.53 14.81 16.39
N TYR A 974 -5.28 16.09 16.60
CA TYR A 974 -6.33 17.09 16.81
C TYR A 974 -6.24 18.20 15.78
N SER A 975 -7.39 18.72 15.34
CA SER A 975 -7.43 19.91 14.51
C SER A 975 -8.52 20.87 14.95
N VAL A 976 -8.27 22.15 14.73
CA VAL A 976 -9.23 23.22 14.93
C VAL A 976 -9.21 24.13 13.70
N GLY A 977 -10.38 24.50 13.22
CA GLY A 977 -10.45 25.30 12.01
C GLY A 977 -11.68 26.21 11.92
N VAL A 978 -11.64 27.01 10.86
CA VAL A 978 -12.76 27.87 10.46
C VAL A 978 -13.05 27.64 8.98
N ARG A 979 -14.33 27.59 8.64
CA ARG A 979 -14.83 27.55 7.27
C ARG A 979 -15.68 28.79 7.00
N TYR A 980 -15.46 29.38 5.82
CA TYR A 980 -16.30 30.39 5.25
C TYR A 980 -17.02 29.83 4.04
N THR A 981 -18.35 29.94 3.97
CA THR A 981 -19.17 29.48 2.86
C THR A 981 -20.03 30.65 2.36
N PHE A 982 -20.12 30.76 1.03
CA PHE A 982 -20.98 31.72 0.34
C PHE A 982 -21.75 30.99 -0.76
N GLU A 983 -23.08 31.09 -0.77
CA GLU A 983 -24.00 30.53 -1.75
C GLU A 983 -24.90 31.58 -2.38
#